data_236293c1e8edaf4f328f1d829d8d6f0d
#
_entry.id   236293c1e8edaf4f328f1d829d8d6f0d
#
_cell.length_a   1.000
_cell.length_b   1.000
_cell.length_c   1.000
_cell.angle_alpha   90.00
_cell.angle_beta   90.00
_cell.angle_gamma   90.00
#
_symmetry.space_group_name_H-M   'P 1'
#
loop_
_entity.id
_entity.type
_entity.pdbx_description
1 polymer ?
#
loop_
_entity_poly.entity_id
_entity_poly.type
_entity_poly.pdbx_seq_one_letter_code
_entity_poly.pdbx_strand_id
1 'polypeptide(L)'
;MTGAKYQSLIESSSIQGANADYVEDLYEQFLSDPDSVDAEWRAYFRGVQAPAGAVDVPHSPIRARFAKLARERKLSSAGAAASDARFDARAAEKQAAVLRLINYYRVRGHQAAKLDPLGLAPIAQVQDLDPVFHGLQPEDMDSEFNTGTLAAADRLPLREIIRIVKAVYTDTIGAEYMYITETAQKRWVQKRLEGEVFKPRLSNEQKKDVLTQLAAAEGIERYLHNKYVGQKRFSLEGGDSLIPLLDELMRIAASRGVEDIVIGMAHRGRLNVLVNVLGKSPKDLFAEFEGKYSAESLTRSGDVKYHMGFSTDIEIIGKRLHLVLAFNPSHLEIVNPVVEGSVKARQVRREDDKGDRVVPVLIHGDAAFAGQGVVMETLQLSHSKGYSTGGTVHIIVNNQIGFTTPNPIEVREGHEARTSRYCTDIAKMLEAPVFHVNGDDPEAVVFVTRLAMDFRNEFHKDVIVDLCCYRRHGHNEADEPAATQPVMYEAIRKQPTTYALYAQKLVEQGVIGKDEPELLTRAYRDGLDQGENIARTTLGMVGNQYTVNWANYQKDSWDTPADTSMTLETLQRLAGQMHALPADFTLHPRVLKIYEDRVKMAAGDLPMDWGFAETMAYAGLVQEGFSVRLVGQDTRRGTFFHRHATIHDVKTGANYTPLRHLDADKHRFVVNDTLLSEEGVLGFEYGYSTTDPDSLVIWEAQFGDFVNGAQVVIDQFIASGQAKWGRLCGLTMFLPHGFEGQGPEHSSGRPERFLQLCAGNNMQVCVPSTPAQFFHMIRRQMKRSLRLPLIVMTPKSLLRHKLSVSHLDDLTNGQFQMLIGETEKLDAAKVKRIVFCAGRVYYDLIEARAKQQRADVAIVRIEQLYPFPRANYEAQIAAYPNAKEVLWCQEEPENQGAWYQIKHRLRAYLADDHDLLYATRKGNSTTAVGYLKVHQHEQEEVVRAALDGGLPVRGGA
;
A
#
# COMPACT_ATOMS: atom_id res chain seq x y z
N MET A 1 -35.17 14.58 -11.43
CA MET A 1 -35.37 14.42 -12.88
C MET A 1 -35.24 12.95 -13.20
N THR A 2 -36.21 12.33 -13.87
CA THR A 2 -36.20 10.89 -14.16
C THR A 2 -35.17 10.54 -15.23
N GLY A 3 -34.52 9.38 -15.12
CA GLY A 3 -33.42 8.93 -15.99
C GLY A 3 -33.63 9.03 -17.50
N ALA A 4 -34.91 8.99 -17.97
CA ALA A 4 -35.26 9.17 -19.39
C ALA A 4 -34.95 10.60 -19.94
N LYS A 5 -35.02 11.64 -19.09
CA LYS A 5 -34.63 13.00 -19.52
C LYS A 5 -33.11 13.20 -19.61
N TYR A 6 -32.34 12.44 -18.85
CA TYR A 6 -30.87 12.51 -18.87
C TYR A 6 -30.31 11.79 -20.12
N GLN A 7 -30.95 10.71 -20.51
CA GLN A 7 -30.57 9.95 -21.70
C GLN A 7 -30.80 10.71 -23.00
N SER A 8 -31.93 11.44 -23.10
CA SER A 8 -32.19 12.28 -24.27
C SER A 8 -31.27 13.51 -24.37
N LEU A 9 -30.73 13.99 -23.24
CA LEU A 9 -29.72 15.05 -23.22
C LEU A 9 -28.33 14.54 -23.63
N ILE A 10 -27.97 13.31 -23.32
CA ILE A 10 -26.72 12.68 -23.75
C ILE A 10 -26.77 12.36 -25.25
N GLU A 11 -27.91 11.88 -25.73
CA GLU A 11 -28.11 11.59 -27.17
C GLU A 11 -28.14 12.87 -28.01
N SER A 12 -28.58 14.02 -27.46
CA SER A 12 -28.52 15.34 -28.12
C SER A 12 -27.13 15.97 -28.15
N SER A 13 -26.18 15.46 -27.37
CA SER A 13 -24.82 16.00 -27.29
C SER A 13 -23.91 15.69 -28.48
N SER A 14 -24.34 14.84 -29.39
CA SER A 14 -23.62 14.55 -30.65
C SER A 14 -23.62 15.70 -31.65
N ILE A 15 -24.42 16.77 -31.41
CA ILE A 15 -24.49 17.98 -32.23
C ILE A 15 -23.90 19.16 -31.47
N GLN A 16 -22.60 19.12 -31.17
CA GLN A 16 -21.86 20.24 -30.62
C GLN A 16 -20.70 20.62 -31.53
N GLY A 17 -20.62 21.89 -31.91
CA GLY A 17 -19.55 22.45 -32.70
C GLY A 17 -20.00 23.60 -33.63
N ALA A 18 -19.13 24.02 -34.50
CA ALA A 18 -19.33 25.11 -35.45
C ALA A 18 -20.54 24.98 -36.42
N ASN A 19 -21.13 23.79 -36.46
CA ASN A 19 -22.26 23.44 -37.34
C ASN A 19 -23.61 23.36 -36.65
N ALA A 20 -23.69 23.67 -35.35
CA ALA A 20 -24.93 23.53 -34.56
C ALA A 20 -26.08 24.40 -35.12
N ASP A 21 -25.80 25.64 -35.51
CA ASP A 21 -26.80 26.55 -36.06
C ASP A 21 -27.29 26.08 -37.43
N TYR A 22 -26.41 25.48 -38.26
CA TYR A 22 -26.79 24.91 -39.57
C TYR A 22 -27.70 23.70 -39.45
N VAL A 23 -27.41 22.82 -38.49
CA VAL A 23 -28.23 21.62 -38.24
C VAL A 23 -29.58 22.02 -37.61
N GLU A 24 -29.62 23.04 -36.78
CA GLU A 24 -30.85 23.61 -36.20
C GLU A 24 -31.76 24.21 -37.29
N ASP A 25 -31.17 24.95 -38.24
CA ASP A 25 -31.93 25.49 -39.35
C ASP A 25 -32.53 24.40 -40.25
N LEU A 26 -31.79 23.33 -40.53
CA LEU A 26 -32.30 22.16 -41.24
C LEU A 26 -33.40 21.43 -40.46
N TYR A 27 -33.27 21.35 -39.13
CA TYR A 27 -34.30 20.75 -38.30
C TYR A 27 -35.61 21.55 -38.29
N GLU A 28 -35.51 22.87 -38.27
CA GLU A 28 -36.71 23.76 -38.39
C GLU A 28 -37.37 23.65 -39.77
N GLN A 29 -36.60 23.52 -40.86
CA GLN A 29 -37.14 23.23 -42.18
C GLN A 29 -37.88 21.90 -42.18
N PHE A 30 -37.29 20.86 -41.60
CA PHE A 30 -37.91 19.55 -41.44
C PHE A 30 -39.19 19.60 -40.60
N LEU A 31 -39.26 20.39 -39.51
CA LEU A 31 -40.47 20.55 -38.71
C LEU A 31 -41.57 21.25 -39.48
N SER A 32 -41.22 22.18 -40.41
CA SER A 32 -42.18 22.92 -41.23
C SER A 32 -42.70 22.12 -42.44
N ASP A 33 -41.79 21.41 -43.08
CA ASP A 33 -42.04 20.52 -44.20
C ASP A 33 -40.97 19.37 -44.24
N PRO A 34 -41.34 18.17 -43.85
CA PRO A 34 -40.42 17.04 -43.81
C PRO A 34 -39.78 16.70 -45.16
N ASP A 35 -40.39 17.12 -46.28
CA ASP A 35 -39.87 16.85 -47.62
C ASP A 35 -38.89 17.95 -48.09
N SER A 36 -38.74 19.02 -47.36
CA SER A 36 -37.82 20.15 -47.67
C SER A 36 -36.34 19.83 -47.39
N VAL A 37 -36.02 18.74 -46.70
CA VAL A 37 -34.68 18.28 -46.41
C VAL A 37 -34.38 16.97 -47.14
N ASP A 38 -33.11 16.69 -47.42
CA ASP A 38 -32.72 15.47 -48.14
C ASP A 38 -32.99 14.19 -47.31
N ALA A 39 -32.90 13.02 -47.99
CA ALA A 39 -33.34 11.76 -47.40
C ALA A 39 -32.53 11.33 -46.20
N GLU A 40 -31.24 11.69 -46.11
CA GLU A 40 -30.37 11.34 -44.99
C GLU A 40 -30.71 12.18 -43.73
N TRP A 41 -30.87 13.49 -43.92
CA TRP A 41 -31.31 14.38 -42.81
C TRP A 41 -32.72 14.07 -42.35
N ARG A 42 -33.64 13.70 -43.24
CA ARG A 42 -34.98 13.29 -42.89
C ARG A 42 -35.01 12.03 -42.04
N ALA A 43 -34.18 11.04 -42.38
CA ALA A 43 -34.08 9.83 -41.58
C ALA A 43 -33.49 10.11 -40.19
N TYR A 44 -32.48 10.96 -40.13
CA TYR A 44 -31.84 11.37 -38.88
C TYR A 44 -32.83 12.12 -37.96
N PHE A 45 -33.53 13.14 -38.50
CA PHE A 45 -34.46 13.95 -37.66
C PHE A 45 -35.68 13.16 -37.21
N ARG A 46 -36.15 12.15 -37.97
CA ARG A 46 -37.19 11.23 -37.48
C ARG A 46 -36.74 10.39 -36.32
N GLY A 47 -35.43 10.06 -36.26
CA GLY A 47 -34.83 9.34 -35.11
C GLY A 47 -34.67 10.18 -33.85
N VAL A 48 -34.59 11.51 -33.99
CA VAL A 48 -34.39 12.46 -32.86
C VAL A 48 -35.74 12.97 -32.32
N GLN A 49 -36.86 12.84 -33.04
CA GLN A 49 -38.18 13.28 -32.54
C GLN A 49 -38.61 12.52 -31.25
N ALA A 50 -39.14 13.24 -30.33
CA ALA A 50 -39.64 12.69 -29.07
C ALA A 50 -40.77 11.65 -29.27
N PRO A 51 -40.91 10.66 -28.33
CA PRO A 51 -41.97 9.64 -28.44
C PRO A 51 -43.37 10.26 -28.59
N ALA A 52 -44.23 9.57 -29.32
CA ALA A 52 -45.57 9.98 -29.72
C ALA A 52 -46.36 10.77 -28.61
N GLY A 53 -46.66 12.03 -28.88
CA GLY A 53 -47.42 12.91 -27.99
C GLY A 53 -46.80 14.25 -27.61
N ALA A 54 -45.52 14.50 -27.88
CA ALA A 54 -44.90 15.79 -27.72
C ALA A 54 -44.77 16.49 -29.09
N VAL A 55 -45.39 17.65 -29.27
CA VAL A 55 -45.23 18.50 -30.45
C VAL A 55 -43.92 19.31 -30.26
N ASP A 56 -42.96 19.06 -31.06
CA ASP A 56 -41.73 19.85 -31.10
C ASP A 56 -42.02 21.17 -31.91
N VAL A 57 -41.45 22.29 -31.45
CA VAL A 57 -41.74 23.60 -32.01
C VAL A 57 -40.44 24.28 -32.48
N PRO A 58 -40.49 25.03 -33.62
CA PRO A 58 -39.33 25.76 -34.10
C PRO A 58 -38.83 26.80 -33.09
N HIS A 59 -37.53 26.84 -32.87
CA HIS A 59 -36.86 27.74 -31.92
C HIS A 59 -36.68 29.17 -32.48
N SER A 60 -36.54 29.33 -33.79
CA SER A 60 -36.33 30.64 -34.43
C SER A 60 -37.42 31.69 -34.11
N PRO A 61 -38.71 31.33 -34.10
CA PRO A 61 -39.76 32.28 -33.71
C PRO A 61 -39.63 32.68 -32.22
N ILE A 62 -39.21 31.76 -31.38
CA ILE A 62 -39.00 31.98 -29.95
C ILE A 62 -37.80 32.89 -29.73
N ARG A 63 -36.68 32.60 -30.40
CA ARG A 63 -35.47 33.46 -30.40
C ARG A 63 -35.79 34.89 -30.92
N ALA A 64 -36.54 35.02 -32.01
CA ALA A 64 -36.95 36.30 -32.55
C ALA A 64 -37.84 37.10 -31.57
N ARG A 65 -38.73 36.42 -30.86
CA ARG A 65 -39.58 37.02 -29.83
C ARG A 65 -38.76 37.51 -28.63
N PHE A 66 -37.79 36.75 -28.18
CA PHE A 66 -36.86 37.17 -27.11
C PHE A 66 -35.95 38.34 -27.59
N ALA A 67 -35.46 38.31 -28.83
CA ALA A 67 -34.68 39.41 -29.40
C ALA A 67 -35.50 40.67 -29.55
N LYS A 68 -36.78 40.56 -29.92
CA LYS A 68 -37.73 41.66 -29.96
C LYS A 68 -37.99 42.22 -28.56
N LEU A 69 -38.30 41.37 -27.60
CA LEU A 69 -38.47 41.76 -26.20
C LEU A 69 -37.20 42.43 -25.62
N ALA A 70 -36.02 41.96 -25.96
CA ALA A 70 -34.76 42.59 -25.55
C ALA A 70 -34.55 43.97 -26.18
N ARG A 71 -35.00 44.17 -27.45
CA ARG A 71 -34.97 45.48 -28.11
C ARG A 71 -36.00 46.41 -27.55
N GLU A 72 -37.20 45.95 -27.30
CA GLU A 72 -38.30 46.73 -26.68
C GLU A 72 -37.95 47.16 -25.26
N ARG A 73 -37.28 46.28 -24.48
CA ARG A 73 -36.74 46.57 -23.14
C ARG A 73 -35.63 47.62 -23.18
N LYS A 74 -34.74 47.60 -24.21
CA LYS A 74 -33.75 48.66 -24.44
C LYS A 74 -34.36 50.01 -24.83
N LEU A 75 -35.53 50.04 -25.49
CA LEU A 75 -36.20 51.26 -25.89
C LEU A 75 -37.11 51.85 -24.79
N SER A 76 -37.65 51.03 -23.90
CA SER A 76 -38.45 51.52 -22.77
C SER A 76 -37.62 51.95 -21.55
N SER A 77 -36.34 51.66 -21.48
CA SER A 77 -35.43 52.08 -20.39
C SER A 77 -34.72 53.41 -20.59
N ALA A 78 -35.06 54.17 -21.64
CA ALA A 78 -34.37 55.43 -21.97
C ALA A 78 -34.93 56.68 -21.28
N GLY A 79 -35.83 56.53 -20.33
CA GLY A 79 -36.29 57.70 -19.57
C GLY A 79 -36.71 57.34 -18.14
N ALA A 80 -35.98 57.86 -17.18
CA ALA A 80 -36.17 57.92 -15.75
C ALA A 80 -35.76 56.75 -14.84
N ALA A 81 -35.47 55.48 -15.36
CA ALA A 81 -35.00 54.38 -14.51
C ALA A 81 -33.49 54.08 -14.62
N ALA A 82 -32.74 54.92 -15.34
CA ALA A 82 -31.34 54.63 -15.66
C ALA A 82 -30.35 54.79 -14.47
N SER A 83 -30.71 55.52 -13.42
CA SER A 83 -29.87 55.66 -12.21
C SER A 83 -30.04 54.49 -11.25
N ASP A 84 -31.28 54.04 -10.99
CA ASP A 84 -31.53 52.95 -10.05
C ASP A 84 -31.12 51.58 -10.65
N ALA A 85 -31.41 51.35 -11.95
CA ALA A 85 -31.01 50.10 -12.61
C ALA A 85 -29.48 49.99 -12.79
N ARG A 86 -28.76 51.10 -12.95
CA ARG A 86 -27.29 51.13 -12.95
C ARG A 86 -26.72 50.97 -11.56
N PHE A 87 -27.36 51.46 -10.54
CA PHE A 87 -27.01 51.30 -9.15
C PHE A 87 -27.21 49.85 -8.71
N ASP A 88 -28.32 49.23 -9.05
CA ASP A 88 -28.62 47.80 -8.82
C ASP A 88 -27.65 46.90 -9.57
N ALA A 89 -27.33 47.17 -10.83
CA ALA A 89 -26.37 46.39 -11.60
C ALA A 89 -24.95 46.44 -11.00
N ARG A 90 -24.51 47.64 -10.59
CA ARG A 90 -23.21 47.83 -9.95
C ARG A 90 -23.15 47.17 -8.57
N ALA A 91 -24.22 47.25 -7.79
CA ALA A 91 -24.30 46.57 -6.52
C ALA A 91 -24.26 45.02 -6.69
N ALA A 92 -24.97 44.50 -7.71
CA ALA A 92 -24.93 43.08 -8.03
C ALA A 92 -23.52 42.60 -8.50
N GLU A 93 -22.83 43.42 -9.30
CA GLU A 93 -21.46 43.14 -9.70
C GLU A 93 -20.49 43.09 -8.51
N LYS A 94 -20.60 44.06 -7.58
CA LYS A 94 -19.80 44.06 -6.35
C LYS A 94 -20.12 42.88 -5.43
N GLN A 95 -21.39 42.50 -5.30
CA GLN A 95 -21.80 41.34 -4.55
C GLN A 95 -21.19 40.05 -5.15
N ALA A 96 -21.23 39.93 -6.48
CA ALA A 96 -20.58 38.79 -7.16
C ALA A 96 -19.07 38.81 -6.98
N ALA A 97 -18.42 39.97 -6.95
CA ALA A 97 -16.99 40.13 -6.68
C ALA A 97 -16.61 39.65 -5.26
N VAL A 98 -17.43 39.99 -4.25
CA VAL A 98 -17.22 39.55 -2.86
C VAL A 98 -17.31 38.01 -2.76
N LEU A 99 -18.32 37.41 -3.37
CA LEU A 99 -18.45 35.94 -3.36
C LEU A 99 -17.28 35.24 -4.09
N ARG A 100 -16.80 35.87 -5.20
CA ARG A 100 -15.57 35.36 -5.87
C ARG A 100 -14.36 35.50 -4.97
N LEU A 101 -14.16 36.64 -4.31
CA LEU A 101 -13.05 36.88 -3.39
C LEU A 101 -13.03 35.83 -2.26
N ILE A 102 -14.18 35.57 -1.61
CA ILE A 102 -14.31 34.53 -0.58
C ILE A 102 -13.88 33.16 -1.16
N ASN A 103 -14.35 32.85 -2.38
CA ASN A 103 -13.99 31.56 -3.00
C ASN A 103 -12.51 31.49 -3.35
N TYR A 104 -11.86 32.55 -3.77
CA TYR A 104 -10.44 32.57 -4.05
C TYR A 104 -9.60 32.39 -2.77
N TYR A 105 -10.01 32.91 -1.63
CA TYR A 105 -9.37 32.59 -0.36
C TYR A 105 -9.45 31.11 -0.03
N ARG A 106 -10.54 30.43 -0.30
CA ARG A 106 -10.70 28.98 -0.12
C ARG A 106 -9.80 28.17 -1.04
N VAL A 107 -9.63 28.62 -2.29
CA VAL A 107 -8.85 27.91 -3.32
C VAL A 107 -7.37 28.21 -3.22
N ARG A 108 -6.97 29.46 -2.92
CA ARG A 108 -5.58 29.93 -3.04
C ARG A 108 -5.00 30.53 -1.77
N GLY A 109 -5.78 30.65 -0.71
CA GLY A 109 -5.35 31.28 0.55
C GLY A 109 -4.11 30.61 1.13
N HIS A 110 -4.01 29.28 1.04
CA HIS A 110 -2.83 28.51 1.50
C HIS A 110 -1.51 29.00 0.89
N GLN A 111 -1.52 29.60 -0.31
CA GLN A 111 -0.32 30.12 -0.96
C GLN A 111 0.23 31.39 -0.29
N ALA A 112 -0.62 32.11 0.43
CA ALA A 112 -0.28 33.31 1.18
C ALA A 112 -0.24 33.07 2.71
N ALA A 113 -0.37 31.82 3.16
CA ALA A 113 -0.30 31.46 4.57
C ALA A 113 1.13 31.52 5.11
N LYS A 114 1.27 31.84 6.40
CA LYS A 114 2.53 31.99 7.13
C LYS A 114 3.00 30.61 7.62
N LEU A 115 3.37 29.73 6.71
CA LEU A 115 3.68 28.34 7.01
C LEU A 115 5.13 28.12 7.44
N ASP A 116 6.09 28.92 6.92
CA ASP A 116 7.50 28.77 7.24
C ASP A 116 7.85 29.39 8.60
N PRO A 117 8.24 28.60 9.60
CA PRO A 117 8.65 29.11 10.91
C PRO A 117 9.93 29.96 10.88
N LEU A 118 10.77 29.80 9.86
CA LEU A 118 12.01 30.57 9.69
C LEU A 118 11.76 31.92 8.98
N GLY A 119 10.60 32.09 8.33
CA GLY A 119 10.27 33.28 7.57
C GLY A 119 11.17 33.52 6.37
N LEU A 120 11.87 32.52 5.87
CA LEU A 120 12.76 32.60 4.70
C LEU A 120 11.98 32.57 3.39
N ALA A 121 10.85 31.87 3.39
CA ALA A 121 9.95 31.81 2.25
C ALA A 121 9.22 33.14 2.07
N PRO A 122 9.33 33.80 0.90
CA PRO A 122 8.52 34.99 0.65
C PRO A 122 7.04 34.62 0.61
N ILE A 123 6.21 35.36 1.34
CA ILE A 123 4.75 35.19 1.26
C ILE A 123 4.31 35.56 -0.16
N ALA A 124 3.67 34.61 -0.84
CA ALA A 124 3.26 34.82 -2.22
C ALA A 124 2.23 35.95 -2.34
N GLN A 125 2.48 36.91 -3.24
CA GLN A 125 1.49 37.91 -3.64
C GLN A 125 0.54 37.28 -4.66
N VAL A 126 -0.61 36.79 -4.18
CA VAL A 126 -1.64 36.15 -5.01
C VAL A 126 -2.66 37.20 -5.40
N GLN A 127 -2.67 37.62 -6.66
CA GLN A 127 -3.54 38.68 -7.15
C GLN A 127 -5.03 38.41 -6.89
N ASP A 128 -5.44 37.15 -7.01
CA ASP A 128 -6.83 36.75 -6.74
C ASP A 128 -7.29 36.99 -5.28
N LEU A 129 -6.38 37.22 -4.35
CA LEU A 129 -6.71 37.54 -2.96
C LEU A 129 -6.79 39.04 -2.69
N ASP A 130 -6.46 39.89 -3.71
CA ASP A 130 -6.58 41.34 -3.61
C ASP A 130 -8.00 41.78 -3.97
N PRO A 131 -8.74 42.47 -3.07
CA PRO A 131 -10.04 43.00 -3.37
C PRO A 131 -10.06 43.91 -4.61
N VAL A 132 -8.98 44.71 -4.84
CA VAL A 132 -8.89 45.64 -5.99
C VAL A 132 -8.91 44.86 -7.32
N PHE A 133 -8.28 43.67 -7.38
CA PHE A 133 -8.32 42.80 -8.56
C PHE A 133 -9.75 42.41 -8.97
N HIS A 134 -10.66 42.35 -8.00
CA HIS A 134 -12.07 42.04 -8.23
C HIS A 134 -12.94 43.29 -8.45
N GLY A 135 -12.34 44.46 -8.52
CA GLY A 135 -13.08 45.73 -8.68
C GLY A 135 -13.69 46.30 -7.40
N LEU A 136 -13.28 45.73 -6.24
CA LEU A 136 -13.68 46.24 -4.93
C LEU A 136 -12.67 47.33 -4.49
N GLN A 137 -13.18 48.51 -4.19
CA GLN A 137 -12.36 49.66 -3.90
C GLN A 137 -12.30 49.96 -2.39
N PRO A 138 -11.35 50.78 -1.90
CA PRO A 138 -11.29 51.15 -0.48
C PRO A 138 -12.61 51.72 0.09
N GLU A 139 -13.40 52.38 -0.73
CA GLU A 139 -14.69 52.95 -0.34
C GLU A 139 -15.77 51.89 -0.09
N ASP A 140 -15.57 50.67 -0.58
CA ASP A 140 -16.50 49.55 -0.39
C ASP A 140 -16.29 48.81 0.94
N MET A 141 -15.22 49.12 1.68
CA MET A 141 -14.84 48.36 2.88
C MET A 141 -15.87 48.38 3.99
N ASP A 142 -16.63 49.46 4.09
CA ASP A 142 -17.72 49.57 5.08
C ASP A 142 -19.10 49.18 4.54
N SER A 143 -19.21 48.87 3.25
CA SER A 143 -20.44 48.42 2.63
C SER A 143 -20.73 46.97 3.03
N GLU A 144 -22.01 46.71 3.33
CA GLU A 144 -22.49 45.37 3.69
C GLU A 144 -22.78 44.51 2.47
N PHE A 145 -22.23 43.27 2.48
CA PHE A 145 -22.45 42.29 1.45
C PHE A 145 -22.98 40.98 2.05
N ASN A 146 -23.69 40.22 1.24
CA ASN A 146 -24.08 38.87 1.59
C ASN A 146 -22.84 37.96 1.58
N THR A 147 -22.64 37.18 2.64
CA THR A 147 -21.49 36.32 2.85
C THR A 147 -21.58 34.98 2.10
N GLY A 148 -22.72 34.69 1.50
CA GLY A 148 -22.97 33.46 0.74
C GLY A 148 -22.91 32.23 1.62
N THR A 149 -21.88 31.43 1.41
CA THR A 149 -21.68 30.16 2.16
C THR A 149 -20.57 30.25 3.20
N LEU A 150 -20.07 31.46 3.50
CA LEU A 150 -19.12 31.67 4.59
C LEU A 150 -19.81 31.36 5.94
N ALA A 151 -19.14 30.66 6.82
CA ALA A 151 -19.70 30.32 8.14
C ALA A 151 -19.63 31.55 9.09
N ALA A 152 -20.41 32.58 8.78
CA ALA A 152 -20.51 33.86 9.47
C ALA A 152 -21.94 34.37 9.39
N ALA A 153 -22.21 35.61 9.87
CA ALA A 153 -23.52 36.27 9.70
C ALA A 153 -23.82 36.43 8.20
N ASP A 154 -25.11 36.37 7.83
CA ASP A 154 -25.57 36.44 6.43
C ASP A 154 -25.10 37.69 5.69
N ARG A 155 -24.94 38.79 6.40
CA ARG A 155 -24.44 40.06 5.88
C ARG A 155 -23.39 40.65 6.81
N LEU A 156 -22.27 41.09 6.23
CA LEU A 156 -21.16 41.71 6.95
C LEU A 156 -20.55 42.84 6.10
N PRO A 157 -19.93 43.85 6.74
CA PRO A 157 -19.06 44.80 6.03
C PRO A 157 -17.90 44.07 5.34
N LEU A 158 -17.49 44.49 4.14
CA LEU A 158 -16.42 43.89 3.36
C LEU A 158 -15.12 43.72 4.19
N ARG A 159 -14.75 44.73 4.98
CA ARG A 159 -13.56 44.63 5.87
C ARG A 159 -13.61 43.44 6.83
N GLU A 160 -14.81 43.13 7.35
CA GLU A 160 -15.01 42.02 8.28
C GLU A 160 -14.95 40.69 7.54
N ILE A 161 -15.54 40.60 6.34
CA ILE A 161 -15.42 39.42 5.48
C ILE A 161 -13.93 39.12 5.18
N ILE A 162 -13.18 40.15 4.79
CA ILE A 162 -11.73 40.01 4.52
C ILE A 162 -10.97 39.57 5.77
N ARG A 163 -11.29 40.15 6.95
CA ARG A 163 -10.67 39.77 8.22
C ARG A 163 -10.89 38.30 8.52
N ILE A 164 -12.12 37.82 8.33
CA ILE A 164 -12.48 36.41 8.56
C ILE A 164 -11.70 35.50 7.61
N VAL A 165 -11.78 35.72 6.29
CA VAL A 165 -11.15 34.82 5.31
C VAL A 165 -9.61 34.84 5.43
N LYS A 166 -9.00 35.99 5.78
CA LYS A 166 -7.57 36.05 6.07
C LYS A 166 -7.19 35.25 7.31
N ALA A 167 -7.93 35.37 8.39
CA ALA A 167 -7.68 34.67 9.62
C ALA A 167 -7.80 33.12 9.44
N VAL A 168 -8.73 32.68 8.57
CA VAL A 168 -8.92 31.25 8.28
C VAL A 168 -7.85 30.70 7.34
N TYR A 169 -7.54 31.39 6.24
CA TYR A 169 -6.85 30.80 5.09
C TYR A 169 -5.42 31.32 4.85
N THR A 170 -4.98 32.39 5.55
CA THR A 170 -3.67 33.01 5.31
C THR A 170 -2.86 33.28 6.58
N ASP A 171 -3.26 32.72 7.71
CA ASP A 171 -2.48 32.79 8.94
C ASP A 171 -1.51 31.60 9.06
N THR A 172 -1.41 30.93 10.19
CA THR A 172 -0.50 29.81 10.44
C THR A 172 -1.04 28.48 9.92
N ILE A 173 -2.23 28.47 9.31
CA ILE A 173 -2.85 27.32 8.68
C ILE A 173 -3.12 27.64 7.20
N GLY A 174 -2.75 26.70 6.33
CA GLY A 174 -3.14 26.65 4.92
C GLY A 174 -3.97 25.41 4.66
N ALA A 175 -5.11 25.52 3.99
CA ALA A 175 -5.98 24.38 3.73
C ALA A 175 -6.21 24.19 2.23
N GLU A 176 -6.03 22.96 1.76
CA GLU A 176 -6.34 22.56 0.40
C GLU A 176 -7.44 21.48 0.41
N TYR A 177 -8.65 21.83 -0.04
CA TYR A 177 -9.80 20.90 -0.04
C TYR A 177 -10.81 21.23 -1.15
N MET A 178 -10.62 22.33 -1.86
CA MET A 178 -11.60 22.79 -2.86
C MET A 178 -11.68 21.90 -4.10
N TYR A 179 -10.68 21.05 -4.32
CA TYR A 179 -10.67 20.05 -5.38
C TYR A 179 -11.50 18.80 -5.04
N ILE A 180 -11.93 18.63 -3.80
CA ILE A 180 -12.81 17.52 -3.42
C ILE A 180 -14.11 17.62 -4.20
N THR A 181 -14.45 16.60 -4.98
CA THR A 181 -15.66 16.59 -5.83
C THR A 181 -16.91 16.32 -5.03
N GLU A 182 -16.80 15.51 -3.95
CA GLU A 182 -17.93 15.20 -3.06
C GLU A 182 -18.32 16.44 -2.24
N THR A 183 -19.49 16.99 -2.56
CA THR A 183 -19.96 18.25 -1.97
C THR A 183 -20.12 18.18 -0.44
N ALA A 184 -20.57 17.06 0.10
CA ALA A 184 -20.75 16.90 1.54
C ALA A 184 -19.42 17.05 2.29
N GLN A 185 -18.37 16.38 1.81
CA GLN A 185 -17.03 16.42 2.39
C GLN A 185 -16.43 17.84 2.31
N LYS A 186 -16.47 18.44 1.14
CA LYS A 186 -16.02 19.82 0.92
C LYS A 186 -16.69 20.83 1.85
N ARG A 187 -18.02 20.75 1.98
CA ARG A 187 -18.79 21.64 2.86
C ARG A 187 -18.53 21.39 4.33
N TRP A 188 -18.29 20.15 4.70
CA TRP A 188 -17.93 19.78 6.07
C TRP A 188 -16.60 20.42 6.48
N VAL A 189 -15.55 20.28 5.66
CA VAL A 189 -14.25 20.92 5.91
C VAL A 189 -14.39 22.45 6.00
N GLN A 190 -15.08 23.05 5.02
CA GLN A 190 -15.33 24.48 4.97
C GLN A 190 -15.98 24.98 6.26
N LYS A 191 -17.07 24.35 6.68
CA LYS A 191 -17.83 24.74 7.88
C LYS A 191 -17.00 24.66 9.15
N ARG A 192 -16.17 23.63 9.28
CA ARG A 192 -15.30 23.44 10.45
C ARG A 192 -14.18 24.49 10.50
N LEU A 193 -13.50 24.74 9.38
CA LEU A 193 -12.45 25.76 9.30
C LEU A 193 -12.99 27.16 9.60
N GLU A 194 -14.06 27.57 8.93
CA GLU A 194 -14.62 28.92 9.00
C GLU A 194 -15.39 29.16 10.32
N GLY A 195 -16.05 28.14 10.85
CA GLY A 195 -16.90 28.28 12.04
C GLY A 195 -16.15 28.31 13.36
N GLU A 196 -14.86 27.92 13.37
CA GLU A 196 -14.08 27.80 14.61
C GLU A 196 -12.90 28.76 14.72
N VAL A 197 -12.61 29.53 13.67
CA VAL A 197 -11.41 30.40 13.60
C VAL A 197 -11.30 31.43 14.73
N PHE A 198 -12.42 31.91 15.24
CA PHE A 198 -12.45 32.91 16.34
C PHE A 198 -12.78 32.32 17.70
N LYS A 199 -12.96 30.99 17.81
CA LYS A 199 -13.14 30.32 19.09
C LYS A 199 -11.77 30.06 19.71
N PRO A 200 -11.63 30.08 21.05
CA PRO A 200 -10.42 29.61 21.70
C PRO A 200 -10.12 28.18 21.26
N ARG A 201 -8.95 27.98 20.66
CA ARG A 201 -8.55 26.64 20.19
C ARG A 201 -8.35 25.66 21.35
N LEU A 202 -7.80 26.17 22.48
CA LEU A 202 -7.49 25.39 23.67
C LEU A 202 -7.91 26.11 24.95
N SER A 203 -8.36 25.37 25.97
CA SER A 203 -8.47 25.86 27.33
C SER A 203 -7.08 26.12 27.96
N ASN A 204 -7.03 26.87 29.06
CA ASN A 204 -5.77 27.13 29.76
C ASN A 204 -5.10 25.82 30.26
N GLU A 205 -5.88 24.84 30.66
CA GLU A 205 -5.38 23.53 31.07
C GLU A 205 -4.75 22.79 29.87
N GLN A 206 -5.44 22.73 28.74
CA GLN A 206 -4.91 22.11 27.50
C GLN A 206 -3.64 22.83 27.01
N LYS A 207 -3.57 24.17 27.17
CA LYS A 207 -2.34 24.92 26.82
C LYS A 207 -1.15 24.51 27.70
N LYS A 208 -1.38 24.26 29.00
CA LYS A 208 -0.34 23.77 29.93
C LYS A 208 0.08 22.35 29.58
N ASP A 209 -0.88 21.47 29.18
CA ASP A 209 -0.57 20.11 28.72
C ASP A 209 0.32 20.14 27.47
N VAL A 210 -0.02 20.97 26.48
CA VAL A 210 0.80 21.15 25.27
C VAL A 210 2.20 21.66 25.63
N LEU A 211 2.32 22.63 26.55
CA LEU A 211 3.62 23.12 26.99
C LEU A 211 4.45 22.01 27.65
N THR A 212 3.83 21.19 28.49
CA THR A 212 4.50 20.04 29.13
C THR A 212 5.00 19.02 28.11
N GLN A 213 4.24 18.76 27.08
CA GLN A 213 4.64 17.86 25.98
C GLN A 213 5.79 18.43 25.16
N LEU A 214 5.79 19.75 24.89
CA LEU A 214 6.91 20.42 24.23
C LEU A 214 8.17 20.42 25.11
N ALA A 215 8.03 20.60 26.42
CA ALA A 215 9.15 20.46 27.36
C ALA A 215 9.76 19.06 27.33
N ALA A 216 8.92 18.03 27.22
CA ALA A 216 9.39 16.64 27.10
C ALA A 216 10.06 16.39 25.74
N ALA A 217 9.47 16.90 24.64
CA ALA A 217 10.02 16.76 23.30
C ALA A 217 11.43 17.37 23.19
N GLU A 218 11.60 18.62 23.62
CA GLU A 218 12.90 19.28 23.66
C GLU A 218 13.85 18.64 24.68
N GLY A 219 13.32 18.22 25.81
CA GLY A 219 14.09 17.69 26.93
C GLY A 219 14.84 16.42 26.59
N ILE A 220 14.19 15.44 25.96
CA ILE A 220 14.86 14.17 25.56
C ILE A 220 15.95 14.43 24.50
N GLU A 221 15.70 15.32 23.55
CA GLU A 221 16.68 15.63 22.52
C GLU A 221 17.93 16.28 23.08
N ARG A 222 17.77 17.27 23.97
CA ARG A 222 18.90 17.92 24.66
C ARG A 222 19.64 16.94 25.58
N TYR A 223 18.92 16.07 26.28
CA TYR A 223 19.52 15.06 27.14
C TYR A 223 20.41 14.10 26.34
N LEU A 224 19.89 13.55 25.24
CA LEU A 224 20.63 12.65 24.35
C LEU A 224 21.82 13.37 23.69
N HIS A 225 21.66 14.64 23.32
CA HIS A 225 22.73 15.44 22.71
C HIS A 225 23.93 15.60 23.65
N ASN A 226 23.65 15.92 24.91
CA ASN A 226 24.68 16.17 25.90
C ASN A 226 25.36 14.90 26.42
N LYS A 227 24.58 13.81 26.60
CA LYS A 227 25.08 12.57 27.18
C LYS A 227 25.75 11.66 26.15
N TYR A 228 25.27 11.63 24.91
CA TYR A 228 25.73 10.73 23.86
C TYR A 228 26.20 11.50 22.62
N VAL A 229 27.20 12.35 22.81
CA VAL A 229 27.74 13.25 21.79
C VAL A 229 28.13 12.48 20.53
N GLY A 230 27.68 12.96 19.35
CA GLY A 230 28.02 12.40 18.04
C GLY A 230 27.35 11.08 17.68
N GLN A 231 26.60 10.45 18.58
CA GLN A 231 25.83 9.25 18.25
C GLN A 231 24.57 9.61 17.46
N LYS A 232 24.31 8.85 16.38
CA LYS A 232 23.13 9.04 15.52
C LYS A 232 21.85 8.83 16.30
N ARG A 233 20.96 9.81 16.28
CA ARG A 233 19.63 9.80 16.90
C ARG A 233 18.53 10.38 16.01
N PHE A 234 18.91 11.14 14.95
CA PHE A 234 18.02 11.81 14.03
C PHE A 234 17.02 12.71 14.75
N SER A 235 17.55 13.76 15.38
CA SER A 235 16.82 14.68 16.25
C SER A 235 15.54 15.23 15.64
N LEU A 236 14.50 15.35 16.48
CA LEU A 236 13.21 15.99 16.15
C LEU A 236 13.28 17.52 16.27
N GLU A 237 14.32 18.09 16.90
CA GLU A 237 14.39 19.52 17.22
C GLU A 237 14.08 20.41 16.01
N GLY A 238 13.12 21.31 16.18
CA GLY A 238 12.52 22.15 15.16
C GLY A 238 11.19 21.62 14.61
N GLY A 239 10.87 20.34 14.88
CA GLY A 239 9.56 19.71 14.60
C GLY A 239 8.87 19.23 15.87
N ASP A 240 9.16 19.83 17.02
CA ASP A 240 8.76 19.40 18.36
C ASP A 240 7.24 19.27 18.53
N SER A 241 6.46 20.05 17.77
CA SER A 241 4.99 20.00 17.75
C SER A 241 4.41 18.67 17.25
N LEU A 242 5.24 17.76 16.71
CA LEU A 242 4.83 16.39 16.40
C LEU A 242 4.34 15.65 17.66
N ILE A 243 4.94 15.93 18.83
CA ILE A 243 4.58 15.23 20.07
C ILE A 243 3.19 15.62 20.56
N PRO A 244 2.83 16.91 20.74
CA PRO A 244 1.44 17.28 21.05
C PRO A 244 0.45 16.93 19.93
N LEU A 245 0.85 16.91 18.68
CA LEU A 245 0.03 16.41 17.56
C LEU A 245 -0.38 14.94 17.81
N LEU A 246 0.58 14.06 18.07
CA LEU A 246 0.32 12.65 18.31
C LEU A 246 -0.48 12.41 19.58
N ASP A 247 -0.24 13.18 20.64
CA ASP A 247 -1.04 13.07 21.89
C ASP A 247 -2.51 13.43 21.63
N GLU A 248 -2.78 14.53 20.93
CA GLU A 248 -4.14 14.92 20.60
C GLU A 248 -4.82 13.91 19.68
N LEU A 249 -4.09 13.38 18.69
CA LEU A 249 -4.59 12.32 17.82
C LEU A 249 -5.05 11.10 18.64
N MET A 250 -4.24 10.67 19.59
CA MET A 250 -4.57 9.55 20.49
C MET A 250 -5.78 9.86 21.39
N ARG A 251 -5.88 11.08 21.91
CA ARG A 251 -7.04 11.52 22.74
C ARG A 251 -8.34 11.43 21.94
N ILE A 252 -8.34 11.92 20.72
CA ILE A 252 -9.51 11.86 19.83
C ILE A 252 -9.83 10.41 19.46
N ALA A 253 -8.84 9.64 19.07
CA ALA A 253 -9.00 8.23 18.74
C ALA A 253 -9.65 7.46 19.88
N ALA A 254 -9.09 7.58 21.10
CA ALA A 254 -9.65 6.95 22.29
C ALA A 254 -11.08 7.44 22.59
N SER A 255 -11.36 8.75 22.41
CA SER A 255 -12.71 9.29 22.62
C SER A 255 -13.74 8.68 21.69
N ARG A 256 -13.34 8.34 20.45
CA ARG A 256 -14.16 7.73 19.40
C ARG A 256 -14.24 6.20 19.50
N GLY A 257 -13.54 5.57 20.42
CA GLY A 257 -13.59 4.11 20.63
C GLY A 257 -12.55 3.32 19.81
N VAL A 258 -11.53 3.99 19.29
CA VAL A 258 -10.37 3.31 18.68
C VAL A 258 -9.65 2.49 19.78
N GLU A 259 -9.31 1.26 19.44
CA GLU A 259 -8.62 0.31 20.31
C GLU A 259 -7.12 0.19 20.02
N ASP A 260 -6.75 0.23 18.72
CA ASP A 260 -5.37 0.11 18.28
C ASP A 260 -5.01 1.27 17.34
N ILE A 261 -3.81 1.83 17.51
CA ILE A 261 -3.17 2.70 16.53
C ILE A 261 -1.87 2.04 16.07
N VAL A 262 -1.70 1.86 14.77
CA VAL A 262 -0.46 1.34 14.18
C VAL A 262 0.25 2.48 13.46
N ILE A 263 1.47 2.77 13.91
CA ILE A 263 2.27 3.90 13.43
C ILE A 263 3.41 3.39 12.54
N GLY A 264 3.50 3.93 11.33
CA GLY A 264 4.67 3.84 10.47
C GLY A 264 5.40 5.17 10.45
N MET A 265 6.71 5.16 10.62
CA MET A 265 7.48 6.40 10.55
C MET A 265 8.94 6.16 10.19
N ALA A 266 9.54 7.15 9.54
CA ALA A 266 10.97 7.21 9.30
C ALA A 266 11.76 7.40 10.62
N HIS A 267 13.07 7.52 10.51
CA HIS A 267 13.98 7.60 11.66
C HIS A 267 13.93 8.94 12.42
N ARG A 268 13.60 10.08 11.74
CA ARG A 268 13.59 11.40 12.40
C ARG A 268 12.51 11.52 13.45
N GLY A 269 12.93 11.88 14.70
CA GLY A 269 12.03 11.97 15.84
C GLY A 269 11.59 10.64 16.42
N ARG A 270 12.02 9.49 15.86
CA ARG A 270 11.55 8.17 16.27
C ARG A 270 11.87 7.86 17.74
N LEU A 271 13.07 8.21 18.21
CA LEU A 271 13.44 8.00 19.61
C LEU A 271 12.58 8.86 20.56
N ASN A 272 12.24 10.07 20.15
CA ASN A 272 11.33 10.95 20.87
C ASN A 272 9.92 10.35 20.94
N VAL A 273 9.38 9.88 19.83
CA VAL A 273 8.08 9.18 19.77
C VAL A 273 8.09 7.92 20.62
N LEU A 274 9.16 7.11 20.58
CA LEU A 274 9.29 5.91 21.41
C LEU A 274 9.15 6.24 22.91
N VAL A 275 9.80 7.30 23.39
CA VAL A 275 9.78 7.68 24.81
C VAL A 275 8.51 8.45 25.15
N ASN A 276 8.24 9.57 24.47
CA ASN A 276 7.21 10.53 24.90
C ASN A 276 5.79 10.15 24.45
N VAL A 277 5.64 9.34 23.41
CA VAL A 277 4.34 8.92 22.90
C VAL A 277 4.02 7.48 23.29
N LEU A 278 4.92 6.53 23.02
CA LEU A 278 4.70 5.13 23.36
C LEU A 278 5.13 4.75 24.79
N GLY A 279 5.89 5.59 25.46
CA GLY A 279 6.30 5.37 26.85
C GLY A 279 7.41 4.33 27.04
N LYS A 280 8.25 4.11 26.01
CA LYS A 280 9.45 3.28 26.18
C LYS A 280 10.31 3.82 27.32
N SER A 281 10.80 2.92 28.17
CA SER A 281 11.65 3.30 29.31
C SER A 281 12.92 4.03 28.83
N PRO A 282 13.23 5.23 29.34
CA PRO A 282 14.48 5.90 29.04
C PRO A 282 15.71 5.03 29.42
N LYS A 283 15.62 4.26 30.48
CA LYS A 283 16.68 3.33 30.91
C LYS A 283 17.01 2.29 29.83
N ASP A 284 15.98 1.73 29.20
CA ASP A 284 16.16 0.76 28.10
C ASP A 284 16.77 1.42 26.86
N LEU A 285 16.29 2.62 26.51
CA LEU A 285 16.85 3.40 25.42
C LEU A 285 18.33 3.74 25.66
N PHE A 286 18.69 4.16 26.89
CA PHE A 286 20.07 4.49 27.26
C PHE A 286 20.99 3.26 27.20
N ALA A 287 20.48 2.09 27.61
CA ALA A 287 21.22 0.84 27.49
C ALA A 287 21.60 0.52 26.04
N GLU A 288 20.70 0.80 25.08
CA GLU A 288 20.97 0.67 23.65
C GLU A 288 22.07 1.65 23.17
N PHE A 289 22.08 2.90 23.67
CA PHE A 289 23.16 3.86 23.38
C PHE A 289 24.51 3.42 23.95
N GLU A 290 24.49 2.74 25.08
CA GLU A 290 25.70 2.24 25.79
C GLU A 290 26.14 0.86 25.29
N GLY A 291 25.46 0.27 24.29
CA GLY A 291 25.79 -1.03 23.74
C GLY A 291 25.52 -2.19 24.72
N LYS A 292 24.65 -2.00 25.70
CA LYS A 292 24.26 -3.01 26.68
C LYS A 292 23.07 -3.81 26.17
N TYR A 293 23.33 -4.95 25.55
CA TYR A 293 22.32 -5.83 24.99
C TYR A 293 22.13 -7.07 25.86
N SER A 294 20.92 -7.63 25.86
CA SER A 294 20.66 -8.91 26.51
C SER A 294 21.37 -10.06 25.79
N ALA A 295 21.68 -11.16 26.49
CA ALA A 295 22.28 -12.34 25.88
C ALA A 295 21.40 -12.89 24.74
N GLU A 296 20.08 -12.81 24.85
CA GLU A 296 19.13 -13.21 23.80
C GLU A 296 19.24 -12.30 22.58
N SER A 297 19.39 -10.99 22.75
CA SER A 297 19.57 -10.05 21.65
C SER A 297 20.84 -10.35 20.85
N LEU A 298 21.90 -10.82 21.49
CA LEU A 298 23.18 -11.16 20.86
C LEU A 298 23.14 -12.47 20.05
N THR A 299 22.09 -13.26 20.14
CA THR A 299 21.90 -14.46 19.32
C THR A 299 21.33 -14.17 17.95
N ARG A 300 20.89 -12.94 17.70
CA ARG A 300 20.32 -12.47 16.42
C ARG A 300 21.25 -11.46 15.76
N SER A 301 21.05 -11.22 14.46
CA SER A 301 21.77 -10.16 13.75
C SER A 301 21.44 -8.76 14.31
N GLY A 302 20.19 -8.56 14.74
CA GLY A 302 19.72 -7.29 15.28
C GLY A 302 19.67 -6.17 14.25
N ASP A 303 19.28 -4.97 14.70
CA ASP A 303 19.26 -3.76 13.89
C ASP A 303 19.59 -2.53 14.75
N VAL A 304 19.81 -1.39 14.13
CA VAL A 304 20.10 -0.14 14.81
C VAL A 304 18.90 0.38 15.60
N LYS A 305 19.14 1.08 16.71
CA LYS A 305 18.10 1.53 17.66
C LYS A 305 16.96 2.34 17.02
N TYR A 306 17.25 3.15 16.01
CA TYR A 306 16.25 3.98 15.32
C TYR A 306 15.47 3.23 14.21
N HIS A 307 15.65 1.91 14.05
CA HIS A 307 14.82 1.04 13.23
C HIS A 307 13.85 0.17 14.07
N MET A 308 14.12 0.09 15.38
CA MET A 308 13.36 -0.80 16.25
C MET A 308 11.90 -0.38 16.38
N GLY A 309 11.02 -1.38 16.35
CA GLY A 309 9.61 -1.22 16.64
C GLY A 309 9.32 -1.32 18.14
N PHE A 310 8.10 -0.96 18.52
CA PHE A 310 7.64 -1.04 19.90
C PHE A 310 6.13 -1.21 19.96
N SER A 311 5.64 -1.96 20.93
CA SER A 311 4.20 -2.09 21.20
C SER A 311 3.94 -1.95 22.70
N THR A 312 2.86 -1.25 23.03
CA THR A 312 2.47 -1.01 24.42
C THR A 312 1.00 -0.68 24.53
N ASP A 313 0.43 -0.94 25.70
CA ASP A 313 -0.88 -0.41 26.07
C ASP A 313 -0.68 0.84 26.93
N ILE A 314 -1.44 1.90 26.63
CA ILE A 314 -1.49 3.13 27.42
C ILE A 314 -2.90 3.37 27.95
N GLU A 315 -3.00 4.18 28.99
CA GLU A 315 -4.27 4.77 29.42
C GLU A 315 -4.32 6.24 29.00
N ILE A 316 -5.35 6.64 28.29
CA ILE A 316 -5.59 8.01 27.88
C ILE A 316 -7.08 8.33 28.03
N ILE A 317 -7.41 9.45 28.69
CA ILE A 317 -8.80 9.84 29.03
C ILE A 317 -9.62 8.72 29.68
N GLY A 318 -9.00 7.90 30.54
CA GLY A 318 -9.64 6.78 31.23
C GLY A 318 -9.96 5.57 30.31
N LYS A 319 -9.40 5.52 29.11
CA LYS A 319 -9.55 4.41 28.16
C LYS A 319 -8.21 3.79 27.83
N ARG A 320 -8.22 2.46 27.63
CA ARG A 320 -7.03 1.74 27.16
C ARG A 320 -6.91 1.88 25.64
N LEU A 321 -5.73 2.18 25.18
CA LEU A 321 -5.37 2.28 23.79
C LEU A 321 -4.08 1.49 23.53
N HIS A 322 -4.10 0.60 22.56
CA HIS A 322 -2.93 -0.15 22.12
C HIS A 322 -2.17 0.60 21.04
N LEU A 323 -0.88 0.84 21.26
CA LEU A 323 -0.01 1.55 20.34
C LEU A 323 1.03 0.59 19.77
N VAL A 324 1.20 0.64 18.47
CA VAL A 324 2.23 -0.13 17.75
C VAL A 324 3.04 0.81 16.89
N LEU A 325 4.35 0.86 17.10
CA LEU A 325 5.29 1.45 16.16
C LEU A 325 5.94 0.34 15.35
N ALA A 326 5.71 0.32 14.04
CA ALA A 326 6.25 -0.70 13.15
C ALA A 326 7.79 -0.63 13.08
N PHE A 327 8.45 -1.76 12.89
CA PHE A 327 9.87 -1.79 12.50
C PHE A 327 10.03 -1.12 11.14
N ASN A 328 11.14 -0.43 10.94
CA ASN A 328 11.40 0.32 9.71
C ASN A 328 12.87 0.20 9.28
N PRO A 329 13.19 -0.19 8.04
CA PRO A 329 14.54 -0.08 7.52
C PRO A 329 14.88 1.37 7.15
N SER A 330 16.12 1.62 6.69
CA SER A 330 16.52 2.93 6.17
C SER A 330 15.88 3.29 4.82
N HIS A 331 15.22 2.36 4.16
CA HIS A 331 14.50 2.59 2.90
C HIS A 331 13.21 3.35 3.20
N LEU A 332 13.24 4.64 2.89
CA LEU A 332 12.14 5.56 3.24
C LEU A 332 10.82 5.16 2.56
N GLU A 333 9.74 5.29 3.28
CA GLU A 333 8.34 5.07 2.86
C GLU A 333 7.94 3.60 2.63
N ILE A 334 8.88 2.65 2.58
CA ILE A 334 8.56 1.24 2.33
C ILE A 334 7.73 0.61 3.46
N VAL A 335 7.73 1.20 4.64
CA VAL A 335 6.91 0.76 5.77
C VAL A 335 5.42 1.08 5.60
N ASN A 336 5.06 2.01 4.71
CA ASN A 336 3.69 2.48 4.55
C ASN A 336 2.72 1.34 4.24
N PRO A 337 2.89 0.56 3.16
CA PRO A 337 1.98 -0.55 2.88
C PRO A 337 2.06 -1.66 3.95
N VAL A 338 3.19 -1.82 4.62
CA VAL A 338 3.34 -2.80 5.73
C VAL A 338 2.43 -2.44 6.90
N VAL A 339 2.34 -1.17 7.26
CA VAL A 339 1.43 -0.68 8.30
C VAL A 339 -0.02 -0.90 7.88
N GLU A 340 -0.39 -0.54 6.65
CA GLU A 340 -1.75 -0.75 6.13
C GLU A 340 -2.15 -2.22 6.17
N GLY A 341 -1.27 -3.13 5.78
CA GLY A 341 -1.50 -4.57 5.86
C GLY A 341 -1.69 -5.06 7.30
N SER A 342 -0.86 -4.58 8.24
CA SER A 342 -0.99 -4.89 9.66
C SER A 342 -2.31 -4.39 10.25
N VAL A 343 -2.74 -3.17 9.88
CA VAL A 343 -4.04 -2.60 10.27
C VAL A 343 -5.16 -3.47 9.73
N LYS A 344 -5.12 -3.81 8.43
CA LYS A 344 -6.16 -4.63 7.81
C LYS A 344 -6.35 -5.99 8.48
N ALA A 345 -5.26 -6.67 8.81
CA ALA A 345 -5.30 -7.94 9.53
C ALA A 345 -5.95 -7.80 10.92
N ARG A 346 -5.65 -6.70 11.63
CA ARG A 346 -6.25 -6.39 12.93
C ARG A 346 -7.74 -6.07 12.81
N GLN A 347 -8.14 -5.33 11.78
CA GLN A 347 -9.55 -5.02 11.49
C GLN A 347 -10.35 -6.29 11.20
N VAL A 348 -9.83 -7.16 10.33
CA VAL A 348 -10.49 -8.43 9.99
C VAL A 348 -10.73 -9.28 11.25
N ARG A 349 -9.74 -9.44 12.12
CA ARG A 349 -9.91 -10.18 13.38
C ARG A 349 -10.91 -9.58 14.35
N ARG A 350 -11.21 -8.28 14.22
CA ARG A 350 -12.17 -7.55 15.07
C ARG A 350 -13.53 -7.38 14.42
N GLU A 351 -13.70 -7.87 13.20
CA GLU A 351 -14.91 -7.59 12.40
C GLU A 351 -15.14 -6.06 12.26
N ASP A 352 -14.07 -5.32 12.10
CA ASP A 352 -14.05 -3.86 11.98
C ASP A 352 -14.09 -3.46 10.50
N ASP A 353 -15.24 -3.68 9.86
CA ASP A 353 -15.41 -3.45 8.42
C ASP A 353 -15.23 -1.99 8.00
N LYS A 354 -15.51 -1.06 8.91
CA LYS A 354 -15.41 0.39 8.65
C LYS A 354 -14.03 0.96 8.98
N GLY A 355 -13.25 0.28 9.80
CA GLY A 355 -11.98 0.78 10.31
C GLY A 355 -12.13 1.79 11.43
N ASP A 356 -13.15 1.63 12.27
CA ASP A 356 -13.41 2.52 13.41
C ASP A 356 -12.59 2.16 14.66
N ARG A 357 -12.14 0.90 14.77
CA ARG A 357 -11.45 0.38 15.97
C ARG A 357 -9.93 0.31 15.81
N VAL A 358 -9.43 0.21 14.58
CA VAL A 358 -7.99 0.15 14.28
C VAL A 358 -7.63 1.20 13.25
N VAL A 359 -6.72 2.10 13.60
CA VAL A 359 -6.38 3.28 12.79
C VAL A 359 -4.90 3.26 12.37
N PRO A 360 -4.59 3.39 11.08
CA PRO A 360 -3.23 3.62 10.60
C PRO A 360 -2.84 5.09 10.73
N VAL A 361 -1.58 5.33 11.13
CA VAL A 361 -0.93 6.64 11.15
C VAL A 361 0.42 6.51 10.46
N LEU A 362 0.65 7.30 9.41
CA LEU A 362 1.89 7.30 8.66
C LEU A 362 2.59 8.65 8.78
N ILE A 363 3.84 8.64 9.26
CA ILE A 363 4.65 9.84 9.48
C ILE A 363 5.79 9.85 8.47
N HIS A 364 5.78 10.85 7.60
CA HIS A 364 6.64 10.98 6.42
C HIS A 364 7.65 12.10 6.56
N GLY A 365 8.72 12.04 5.77
CA GLY A 365 9.53 13.20 5.42
C GLY A 365 9.04 13.81 4.10
N ASP A 366 9.11 15.13 3.96
CA ASP A 366 8.61 15.87 2.80
C ASP A 366 9.22 15.43 1.46
N ALA A 367 10.54 15.29 1.41
CA ALA A 367 11.23 14.88 0.19
C ALA A 367 10.91 13.41 -0.20
N ALA A 368 10.79 12.53 0.79
CA ALA A 368 10.46 11.11 0.56
C ALA A 368 9.00 10.94 0.16
N PHE A 369 8.07 11.65 0.80
CA PHE A 369 6.65 11.61 0.44
C PHE A 369 6.40 11.98 -1.01
N ALA A 370 7.07 13.04 -1.49
CA ALA A 370 6.95 13.47 -2.87
C ALA A 370 7.69 12.57 -3.87
N GLY A 371 8.79 11.91 -3.46
CA GLY A 371 9.74 11.28 -4.38
C GLY A 371 9.67 9.75 -4.46
N GLN A 372 9.17 9.06 -3.44
CA GLN A 372 9.12 7.59 -3.40
C GLN A 372 7.82 7.06 -4.03
N GLY A 373 7.96 6.25 -5.09
CA GLY A 373 6.81 5.69 -5.82
C GLY A 373 5.85 4.87 -4.95
N VAL A 374 6.37 4.17 -3.94
CA VAL A 374 5.57 3.37 -3.00
C VAL A 374 4.53 4.19 -2.23
N VAL A 375 4.75 5.50 -2.05
CA VAL A 375 3.75 6.41 -1.47
C VAL A 375 2.51 6.47 -2.37
N MET A 376 2.70 6.69 -3.67
CA MET A 376 1.59 6.73 -4.63
C MET A 376 0.87 5.38 -4.72
N GLU A 377 1.61 4.28 -4.68
CA GLU A 377 1.04 2.93 -4.66
C GLU A 377 0.19 2.71 -3.40
N THR A 378 0.70 3.09 -2.22
CA THR A 378 -0.04 3.00 -0.95
C THR A 378 -1.32 3.84 -0.98
N LEU A 379 -1.24 5.07 -1.49
CA LEU A 379 -2.39 5.95 -1.65
C LEU A 379 -3.46 5.33 -2.57
N GLN A 380 -3.05 4.68 -3.68
CA GLN A 380 -3.98 4.01 -4.59
C GLN A 380 -4.62 2.76 -3.98
N LEU A 381 -4.00 2.12 -2.98
CA LEU A 381 -4.59 1.00 -2.25
C LEU A 381 -5.71 1.44 -1.30
N SER A 382 -5.74 2.68 -0.83
CA SER A 382 -6.55 3.14 0.30
C SER A 382 -8.06 2.90 0.15
N HIS A 383 -8.60 2.96 -1.08
CA HIS A 383 -9.99 2.68 -1.40
C HIS A 383 -10.19 1.42 -2.24
N SER A 384 -9.11 0.64 -2.49
CA SER A 384 -9.19 -0.58 -3.27
C SER A 384 -9.87 -1.70 -2.47
N LYS A 385 -10.64 -2.52 -3.16
CA LYS A 385 -11.33 -3.65 -2.54
C LYS A 385 -10.35 -4.63 -1.89
N GLY A 386 -10.52 -4.90 -0.62
CA GLY A 386 -9.66 -5.81 0.15
C GLY A 386 -8.42 -5.15 0.75
N TYR A 387 -8.19 -3.86 0.47
CA TYR A 387 -7.05 -3.08 0.96
C TYR A 387 -7.45 -1.91 1.86
N SER A 388 -8.61 -1.31 1.63
CA SER A 388 -9.09 -0.18 2.43
C SER A 388 -9.08 -0.46 3.92
N THR A 389 -8.51 0.48 4.68
CA THR A 389 -8.38 0.49 6.15
C THR A 389 -9.31 1.51 6.81
N GLY A 390 -10.22 2.13 6.07
CA GLY A 390 -11.12 3.17 6.57
C GLY A 390 -10.44 4.52 6.75
N GLY A 391 -9.43 4.80 5.95
CA GLY A 391 -8.67 6.05 5.91
C GLY A 391 -7.46 6.08 6.84
N THR A 392 -6.41 6.71 6.35
CA THR A 392 -5.11 6.87 7.02
C THR A 392 -4.89 8.34 7.38
N VAL A 393 -4.31 8.58 8.55
CA VAL A 393 -3.83 9.92 8.92
C VAL A 393 -2.36 10.00 8.52
N HIS A 394 -2.08 10.79 7.49
CA HIS A 394 -0.73 11.07 7.02
C HIS A 394 -0.22 12.34 7.68
N ILE A 395 0.96 12.27 8.29
CA ILE A 395 1.62 13.39 8.94
C ILE A 395 2.97 13.59 8.25
N ILE A 396 3.20 14.75 7.66
CA ILE A 396 4.47 15.06 7.02
C ILE A 396 5.28 15.96 7.95
N VAL A 397 6.40 15.46 8.44
CA VAL A 397 7.39 16.29 9.15
C VAL A 397 8.20 17.03 8.10
N ASN A 398 7.63 18.14 7.63
CA ASN A 398 8.17 18.95 6.55
C ASN A 398 9.22 19.92 7.08
N ASN A 399 10.45 19.43 7.20
CA ASN A 399 11.57 20.26 7.65
C ASN A 399 12.24 21.05 6.52
N GLN A 400 11.63 21.08 5.34
CA GLN A 400 11.99 21.90 4.18
C GLN A 400 13.34 21.55 3.53
N ILE A 401 13.91 20.39 3.87
CA ILE A 401 15.17 19.92 3.30
C ILE A 401 15.25 18.39 3.27
N GLY A 402 15.62 17.80 2.14
CA GLY A 402 15.85 16.36 1.97
C GLY A 402 17.33 16.00 2.02
N PHE A 403 17.90 15.76 3.21
CA PHE A 403 19.32 15.62 3.47
C PHE A 403 20.09 16.89 3.06
N THR A 404 20.59 16.98 1.82
CA THR A 404 21.21 18.18 1.22
C THR A 404 20.39 18.72 0.04
N THR A 405 19.27 18.05 -0.31
CA THR A 405 18.41 18.47 -1.42
C THR A 405 17.60 19.70 -0.98
N PRO A 406 17.78 20.85 -1.60
CA PRO A 406 17.11 22.07 -1.19
C PRO A 406 15.60 22.02 -1.46
N ASN A 407 14.84 22.73 -0.64
CA ASN A 407 13.44 23.04 -0.94
C ASN A 407 13.40 24.08 -2.11
N PRO A 408 12.35 24.08 -2.94
CA PRO A 408 12.14 25.09 -4.00
C PRO A 408 12.30 26.56 -3.56
N ILE A 409 12.15 26.84 -2.27
CA ILE A 409 12.23 28.19 -1.69
C ILE A 409 13.66 28.77 -1.69
N GLU A 410 14.70 27.96 -1.60
CA GLU A 410 16.11 28.43 -1.59
C GLU A 410 16.72 28.55 -2.98
N VAL A 411 16.06 28.07 -4.01
CA VAL A 411 16.65 28.00 -5.36
C VAL A 411 16.38 29.31 -6.11
N ARG A 412 17.36 30.20 -6.09
CA ARG A 412 17.32 31.50 -6.77
C ARG A 412 17.45 31.45 -8.30
N GLU A 413 17.74 30.31 -8.92
CA GLU A 413 18.08 30.19 -10.34
C GLU A 413 17.39 29.05 -11.09
N GLY A 414 16.10 28.75 -10.84
CA GLY A 414 15.31 27.88 -11.71
C GLY A 414 15.67 26.39 -11.66
N HIS A 415 16.37 25.92 -10.65
CA HIS A 415 16.64 24.50 -10.39
C HIS A 415 15.83 24.02 -9.20
N GLU A 416 14.52 23.88 -9.39
CA GLU A 416 13.65 23.31 -8.38
C GLU A 416 13.93 21.83 -8.21
N ALA A 417 14.09 21.35 -6.97
CA ALA A 417 14.36 19.94 -6.67
C ALA A 417 13.15 19.04 -6.97
N ARG A 418 11.97 19.62 -7.13
CA ARG A 418 10.74 18.93 -7.56
C ARG A 418 9.85 19.87 -8.38
N THR A 419 9.03 19.28 -9.23
CA THR A 419 8.09 20.03 -10.11
C THR A 419 6.93 20.65 -9.34
N SER A 420 6.42 19.97 -8.30
CA SER A 420 5.26 20.44 -7.54
C SER A 420 5.65 21.44 -6.45
N ARG A 421 4.77 22.41 -6.21
CA ARG A 421 4.95 23.41 -5.16
C ARG A 421 5.00 22.78 -3.76
N TYR A 422 4.07 21.88 -3.48
CA TYR A 422 4.00 21.17 -2.21
C TYR A 422 4.38 19.70 -2.40
N CYS A 423 5.01 19.11 -1.39
CA CYS A 423 5.23 17.68 -1.35
C CYS A 423 3.90 16.90 -1.32
N THR A 424 2.84 17.53 -0.83
CA THR A 424 1.49 17.00 -0.70
C THR A 424 0.68 16.96 -1.98
N ASP A 425 1.17 17.52 -3.09
CA ASP A 425 0.41 17.59 -4.34
C ASP A 425 0.00 16.20 -4.88
N ILE A 426 0.75 15.15 -4.56
CA ILE A 426 0.40 13.76 -4.91
C ILE A 426 -0.88 13.26 -4.21
N ALA A 427 -1.23 13.82 -3.05
CA ALA A 427 -2.44 13.43 -2.31
C ALA A 427 -3.74 13.91 -2.99
N LYS A 428 -3.65 14.84 -3.92
CA LYS A 428 -4.80 15.36 -4.69
C LYS A 428 -5.44 14.29 -5.57
N MET A 429 -4.70 13.23 -5.93
CA MET A 429 -5.26 12.09 -6.68
C MET A 429 -6.35 11.33 -5.91
N LEU A 430 -6.35 11.38 -4.58
CA LEU A 430 -7.38 10.78 -3.71
C LEU A 430 -8.48 11.76 -3.31
N GLU A 431 -8.36 13.03 -3.71
CA GLU A 431 -9.20 14.09 -3.18
C GLU A 431 -9.15 14.20 -1.64
N ALA A 432 -8.02 13.82 -1.04
CA ALA A 432 -7.80 13.92 0.40
C ALA A 432 -7.55 15.37 0.80
N PRO A 433 -8.20 15.92 1.85
CA PRO A 433 -7.90 17.26 2.32
C PRO A 433 -6.48 17.35 2.87
N VAL A 434 -5.80 18.46 2.60
CA VAL A 434 -4.46 18.77 3.09
C VAL A 434 -4.52 19.98 4.01
N PHE A 435 -3.99 19.84 5.22
CA PHE A 435 -3.85 20.92 6.19
C PHE A 435 -2.37 21.19 6.44
N HIS A 436 -1.87 22.28 5.83
CA HIS A 436 -0.54 22.81 6.12
C HIS A 436 -0.60 23.61 7.41
N VAL A 437 0.36 23.43 8.30
CA VAL A 437 0.40 24.16 9.57
C VAL A 437 1.82 24.51 9.96
N ASN A 438 2.02 25.73 10.44
CA ASN A 438 3.29 26.17 11.00
C ASN A 438 3.57 25.43 12.32
N GLY A 439 4.71 24.70 12.36
CA GLY A 439 5.12 23.92 13.52
C GLY A 439 5.41 24.74 14.78
N ASP A 440 5.70 26.02 14.66
CA ASP A 440 5.89 26.94 15.80
C ASP A 440 4.57 27.53 16.35
N ASP A 441 3.40 27.12 15.80
CA ASP A 441 2.08 27.39 16.39
C ASP A 441 1.42 26.08 16.88
N PRO A 442 1.76 25.58 18.06
CA PRO A 442 1.25 24.30 18.56
C PRO A 442 -0.27 24.28 18.79
N GLU A 443 -0.91 25.44 19.04
CA GLU A 443 -2.37 25.52 19.13
C GLU A 443 -3.04 25.30 17.76
N ALA A 444 -2.43 25.80 16.68
CA ALA A 444 -2.87 25.51 15.32
C ALA A 444 -2.64 24.06 14.95
N VAL A 445 -1.51 23.47 15.36
CA VAL A 445 -1.20 22.05 15.13
C VAL A 445 -2.23 21.14 15.78
N VAL A 446 -2.58 21.39 17.04
CA VAL A 446 -3.65 20.65 17.75
C VAL A 446 -5.01 20.80 17.04
N PHE A 447 -5.33 22.00 16.58
CA PHE A 447 -6.59 22.28 15.88
C PHE A 447 -6.70 21.50 14.56
N VAL A 448 -5.66 21.51 13.70
CA VAL A 448 -5.69 20.75 12.44
C VAL A 448 -5.68 19.25 12.68
N THR A 449 -5.05 18.78 13.75
CA THR A 449 -5.09 17.37 14.16
C THR A 449 -6.51 16.92 14.50
N ARG A 450 -7.26 17.72 15.24
CA ARG A 450 -8.70 17.47 15.51
C ARG A 450 -9.49 17.40 14.23
N LEU A 451 -9.29 18.36 13.35
CA LEU A 451 -9.98 18.42 12.07
C LEU A 451 -9.67 17.20 11.20
N ALA A 452 -8.41 16.78 11.15
CA ALA A 452 -7.96 15.61 10.40
C ALA A 452 -8.59 14.32 10.93
N MET A 453 -8.51 14.09 12.24
CA MET A 453 -9.12 12.90 12.84
C MET A 453 -10.63 12.86 12.71
N ASP A 454 -11.31 14.00 12.88
CA ASP A 454 -12.74 14.10 12.70
C ASP A 454 -13.15 13.82 11.23
N PHE A 455 -12.38 14.34 10.25
CA PHE A 455 -12.62 14.06 8.83
C PHE A 455 -12.47 12.56 8.52
N ARG A 456 -11.36 11.96 8.97
CA ARG A 456 -11.11 10.52 8.80
C ARG A 456 -12.25 9.68 9.37
N ASN A 457 -12.68 9.98 10.58
CA ASN A 457 -13.72 9.22 11.27
C ASN A 457 -15.12 9.42 10.66
N GLU A 458 -15.40 10.58 10.11
CA GLU A 458 -16.69 10.87 9.48
C GLU A 458 -16.82 10.24 8.09
N PHE A 459 -15.73 10.29 7.30
CA PHE A 459 -15.77 9.90 5.88
C PHE A 459 -15.01 8.63 5.56
N HIS A 460 -14.27 8.06 6.50
CA HIS A 460 -13.41 6.88 6.30
C HIS A 460 -12.48 7.04 5.10
N LYS A 461 -11.85 8.22 5.00
CA LYS A 461 -10.92 8.62 3.94
C LYS A 461 -9.62 9.13 4.53
N ASP A 462 -8.58 9.09 3.70
CA ASP A 462 -7.27 9.62 4.04
C ASP A 462 -7.31 11.12 4.22
N VAL A 463 -6.43 11.62 5.07
CA VAL A 463 -6.23 13.04 5.37
C VAL A 463 -4.75 13.31 5.60
N ILE A 464 -4.29 14.47 5.15
CA ILE A 464 -2.88 14.85 5.26
C ILE A 464 -2.72 16.07 6.15
N VAL A 465 -1.82 15.96 7.14
CA VAL A 465 -1.33 17.09 7.94
C VAL A 465 0.13 17.35 7.55
N ASP A 466 0.39 18.49 6.94
CA ASP A 466 1.73 18.95 6.58
C ASP A 466 2.26 19.87 7.68
N LEU A 467 3.05 19.30 8.60
CA LEU A 467 3.70 20.01 9.70
C LEU A 467 4.94 20.72 9.18
N CYS A 468 4.78 21.99 8.74
CA CYS A 468 5.88 22.82 8.24
C CYS A 468 6.77 23.22 9.42
N CYS A 469 8.00 22.74 9.41
CA CYS A 469 8.95 22.91 10.49
C CYS A 469 10.36 23.15 9.94
N TYR A 470 11.38 23.01 10.77
CA TYR A 470 12.77 23.05 10.35
C TYR A 470 13.57 21.93 11.04
N ARG A 471 14.80 21.71 10.60
CA ARG A 471 15.72 20.72 11.16
C ARG A 471 16.88 21.44 11.84
N ARG A 472 16.92 21.40 13.18
CA ARG A 472 17.93 22.18 13.95
C ARG A 472 19.36 21.70 13.74
N HIS A 473 19.61 20.40 13.66
CA HIS A 473 20.91 19.81 13.40
C HIS A 473 21.02 19.33 11.94
N GLY A 474 22.12 18.70 11.54
CA GLY A 474 22.28 18.09 10.22
C GLY A 474 21.30 16.96 9.96
N HIS A 475 21.49 16.24 8.84
CA HIS A 475 20.69 15.04 8.56
C HIS A 475 20.79 14.02 9.70
N ASN A 476 21.99 13.88 10.24
CA ASN A 476 22.27 13.20 11.50
C ASN A 476 23.27 14.04 12.30
N GLU A 477 23.64 13.60 13.49
CA GLU A 477 24.48 14.34 14.44
C GLU A 477 25.96 14.45 14.03
N ALA A 478 26.37 13.72 12.97
CA ALA A 478 27.73 13.83 12.41
C ALA A 478 27.79 14.71 11.14
N ASP A 479 26.65 15.24 10.69
CA ASP A 479 26.52 16.07 9.49
C ASP A 479 26.65 17.56 9.82
N GLU A 480 27.39 18.33 8.99
CA GLU A 480 27.49 19.80 9.07
C GLU A 480 26.68 20.47 7.95
N PRO A 481 25.42 20.77 8.20
CA PRO A 481 24.50 21.23 7.15
C PRO A 481 24.77 22.65 6.66
N ALA A 482 25.50 23.47 7.42
CA ALA A 482 25.86 24.82 6.99
C ALA A 482 26.83 24.82 5.80
N ALA A 483 27.46 23.67 5.51
CA ALA A 483 28.32 23.52 4.32
C ALA A 483 27.53 23.60 3.01
N THR A 484 26.24 23.20 3.02
CA THR A 484 25.36 23.19 1.83
C THR A 484 24.23 24.21 1.91
N GLN A 485 23.69 24.51 3.11
CA GLN A 485 22.60 25.46 3.35
C GLN A 485 23.00 26.54 4.39
N PRO A 486 23.97 27.39 4.10
CA PRO A 486 24.50 28.35 5.08
C PRO A 486 23.46 29.39 5.52
N VAL A 487 22.62 29.89 4.61
CA VAL A 487 21.61 30.91 4.90
C VAL A 487 20.49 30.35 5.79
N MET A 488 19.99 29.16 5.46
CA MET A 488 18.96 28.46 6.26
C MET A 488 19.47 28.19 7.67
N TYR A 489 20.69 27.66 7.82
CA TYR A 489 21.24 27.34 9.13
C TYR A 489 21.70 28.56 9.93
N GLU A 490 21.98 29.69 9.28
CA GLU A 490 22.12 30.96 9.98
C GLU A 490 20.81 31.43 10.62
N ALA A 491 19.70 31.31 9.90
CA ALA A 491 18.37 31.59 10.43
C ALA A 491 17.99 30.60 11.57
N ILE A 492 18.21 29.29 11.38
CA ILE A 492 17.91 28.26 12.38
C ILE A 492 18.68 28.51 13.69
N ARG A 493 19.94 28.91 13.66
CA ARG A 493 20.72 29.21 14.86
C ARG A 493 20.15 30.36 15.69
N LYS A 494 19.47 31.31 15.02
CA LYS A 494 18.83 32.47 15.66
C LYS A 494 17.40 32.17 16.11
N GLN A 495 16.74 31.14 15.55
CA GLN A 495 15.36 30.78 15.87
C GLN A 495 15.26 30.24 17.30
N PRO A 496 14.45 30.81 18.18
CA PRO A 496 14.10 30.19 19.46
C PRO A 496 13.41 28.83 19.24
N THR A 497 13.46 27.96 20.23
CA THR A 497 12.74 26.69 20.14
C THR A 497 11.25 26.89 20.23
N THR A 498 10.46 26.00 19.64
CA THR A 498 8.98 26.02 19.74
C THR A 498 8.53 26.05 21.19
N TYR A 499 9.19 25.31 22.07
CA TYR A 499 8.95 25.36 23.51
C TYR A 499 9.15 26.76 24.09
N ALA A 500 10.26 27.42 23.78
CA ALA A 500 10.56 28.76 24.29
C ALA A 500 9.56 29.80 23.79
N LEU A 501 9.20 29.76 22.49
CA LEU A 501 8.21 30.66 21.90
C LEU A 501 6.84 30.48 22.54
N TYR A 502 6.42 29.24 22.73
CA TYR A 502 5.11 28.96 23.33
C TYR A 502 5.07 29.28 24.81
N ALA A 503 6.11 28.99 25.57
CA ALA A 503 6.23 29.38 26.97
C ALA A 503 6.14 30.90 27.15
N GLN A 504 6.86 31.68 26.34
CA GLN A 504 6.78 33.13 26.36
C GLN A 504 5.35 33.62 26.10
N LYS A 505 4.69 33.10 25.06
CA LYS A 505 3.28 33.40 24.74
C LYS A 505 2.34 33.15 25.92
N LEU A 506 2.50 32.04 26.62
CA LEU A 506 1.65 31.67 27.75
C LEU A 506 1.90 32.54 28.99
N VAL A 507 3.15 32.96 29.23
CA VAL A 507 3.49 33.93 30.29
C VAL A 507 2.86 35.28 29.99
N GLU A 508 2.95 35.77 28.75
CA GLU A 508 2.35 37.05 28.31
C GLU A 508 0.82 37.01 28.41
N GLN A 509 0.19 35.87 28.17
CA GLN A 509 -1.26 35.64 28.33
C GLN A 509 -1.67 35.45 29.80
N GLY A 510 -0.72 35.34 30.72
CA GLY A 510 -1.01 35.07 32.15
C GLY A 510 -1.55 33.64 32.44
N VAL A 511 -1.31 32.70 31.51
CA VAL A 511 -1.71 31.29 31.70
C VAL A 511 -0.77 30.56 32.64
N ILE A 512 0.53 30.90 32.61
CA ILE A 512 1.58 30.32 33.46
C ILE A 512 2.42 31.41 34.14
N GLY A 513 3.09 31.07 35.21
CA GLY A 513 4.10 31.93 35.89
C GLY A 513 5.43 31.95 35.13
N LYS A 514 6.24 32.98 35.40
CA LYS A 514 7.55 33.17 34.70
C LYS A 514 8.52 32.02 34.95
N ASP A 515 8.48 31.40 36.15
CA ASP A 515 9.41 30.35 36.55
C ASP A 515 8.93 28.95 36.17
N GLU A 516 7.67 28.79 35.75
CA GLU A 516 7.04 27.51 35.43
C GLU A 516 7.74 26.77 34.28
N PRO A 517 8.19 27.41 33.19
CA PRO A 517 8.93 26.74 32.12
C PRO A 517 10.24 26.09 32.59
N GLU A 518 10.99 26.79 33.43
CA GLU A 518 12.26 26.25 33.99
C GLU A 518 12.01 25.04 34.87
N LEU A 519 10.95 25.09 35.67
CA LEU A 519 10.54 24.00 36.55
C LEU A 519 10.15 22.75 35.75
N LEU A 520 9.40 22.91 34.64
CA LEU A 520 9.03 21.79 33.76
C LEU A 520 10.27 21.14 33.11
N THR A 521 11.17 21.94 32.61
CA THR A 521 12.43 21.45 32.00
C THR A 521 13.27 20.69 33.04
N ARG A 522 13.39 21.21 34.27
CA ARG A 522 14.13 20.56 35.33
C ARG A 522 13.49 19.23 35.76
N ALA A 523 12.18 19.23 35.97
CA ALA A 523 11.45 18.03 36.37
C ALA A 523 11.60 16.91 35.35
N TYR A 524 11.49 17.22 34.04
CA TYR A 524 11.67 16.25 32.96
C TYR A 524 13.10 15.69 32.94
N ARG A 525 14.11 16.55 33.06
CA ARG A 525 15.51 16.13 33.13
C ARG A 525 15.78 15.22 34.34
N ASP A 526 15.29 15.59 35.53
CA ASP A 526 15.48 14.81 36.75
C ASP A 526 14.86 13.40 36.58
N GLY A 527 13.70 13.29 35.92
CA GLY A 527 13.11 12.00 35.54
C GLY A 527 14.02 11.18 34.63
N LEU A 528 14.57 11.78 33.60
CA LEU A 528 15.51 11.09 32.68
C LEU A 528 16.79 10.62 33.39
N ASP A 529 17.33 11.42 34.33
CA ASP A 529 18.48 11.04 35.16
C ASP A 529 18.18 9.83 36.05
N GLN A 530 16.94 9.67 36.49
CA GLN A 530 16.45 8.51 37.23
C GLN A 530 16.09 7.33 36.33
N GLY A 531 16.06 7.54 35.01
CA GLY A 531 15.63 6.54 34.01
C GLY A 531 14.12 6.35 33.97
N GLU A 532 13.36 7.32 34.45
CA GLU A 532 11.91 7.32 34.55
C GLU A 532 11.29 8.12 33.36
N ASN A 533 10.18 7.64 32.87
CA ASN A 533 9.38 8.36 31.88
C ASN A 533 8.25 9.12 32.56
N ILE A 534 8.40 10.42 32.71
CA ILE A 534 7.37 11.27 33.37
C ILE A 534 6.37 11.86 32.35
N ALA A 535 6.66 11.75 31.06
CA ALA A 535 5.78 12.30 30.00
C ALA A 535 4.63 11.33 29.65
N ARG A 536 4.86 10.03 29.76
CA ARG A 536 3.87 9.01 29.38
C ARG A 536 3.90 7.82 30.35
N THR A 537 2.76 7.56 30.97
CA THR A 537 2.56 6.33 31.74
C THR A 537 2.09 5.22 30.80
N THR A 538 2.74 4.07 30.88
CA THR A 538 2.36 2.88 30.12
C THR A 538 1.83 1.79 31.05
N LEU A 539 0.95 0.95 30.52
CA LEU A 539 0.47 -0.26 31.17
C LEU A 539 1.33 -1.49 30.80
N GLY A 540 2.33 -1.30 29.90
CA GLY A 540 3.08 -2.39 29.28
C GLY A 540 2.21 -3.17 28.28
N MET A 541 2.57 -4.43 28.02
CA MET A 541 1.77 -5.32 27.17
C MET A 541 0.75 -6.09 28.01
N VAL A 542 -0.42 -5.50 28.18
CA VAL A 542 -1.54 -6.16 28.91
C VAL A 542 -2.17 -7.26 28.07
N GLY A 543 -2.28 -7.02 26.74
CA GLY A 543 -2.91 -7.94 25.80
C GLY A 543 -4.44 -7.96 25.91
N ASN A 544 -5.07 -8.60 24.96
CA ASN A 544 -6.52 -8.83 24.88
C ASN A 544 -6.81 -10.12 24.07
N GLN A 545 -8.08 -10.42 23.83
CA GLN A 545 -8.52 -11.61 23.07
C GLN A 545 -7.97 -11.67 21.62
N TYR A 546 -7.50 -10.53 21.08
CA TYR A 546 -6.94 -10.44 19.73
C TYR A 546 -5.40 -10.51 19.74
N THR A 547 -4.78 -10.65 20.90
CA THR A 547 -3.32 -10.76 21.03
C THR A 547 -2.85 -12.10 20.50
N VAL A 548 -1.89 -12.08 19.56
CA VAL A 548 -1.31 -13.28 18.95
C VAL A 548 -0.10 -13.74 19.75
N ASN A 549 -0.11 -15.00 20.18
CA ASN A 549 1.05 -15.64 20.78
C ASN A 549 1.91 -16.33 19.71
N TRP A 550 2.91 -15.63 19.21
CA TRP A 550 3.80 -16.13 18.16
C TRP A 550 4.67 -17.31 18.58
N ALA A 551 4.86 -17.58 19.88
CA ALA A 551 5.57 -18.78 20.34
C ALA A 551 4.88 -20.09 19.91
N ASN A 552 3.57 -20.04 19.63
CA ASN A 552 2.84 -21.18 19.12
C ASN A 552 3.23 -21.57 17.69
N TYR A 553 3.84 -20.65 16.94
CA TYR A 553 4.23 -20.83 15.53
C TYR A 553 5.74 -21.00 15.34
N GLN A 554 6.43 -21.45 16.40
CA GLN A 554 7.86 -21.78 16.41
C GLN A 554 8.14 -23.15 17.04
N LYS A 555 7.11 -24.00 17.20
CA LYS A 555 7.23 -25.30 17.87
C LYS A 555 7.78 -26.37 16.94
N ASP A 556 7.52 -26.23 15.65
CA ASP A 556 7.98 -27.18 14.64
C ASP A 556 9.22 -26.64 13.93
N SER A 557 9.99 -27.58 13.34
CA SER A 557 11.09 -27.27 12.43
C SER A 557 10.62 -27.34 10.96
N TRP A 558 11.48 -26.90 10.05
CA TRP A 558 11.17 -26.89 8.62
C TRP A 558 10.96 -28.30 8.02
N ASP A 559 11.51 -29.35 8.66
CA ASP A 559 11.42 -30.76 8.27
C ASP A 559 10.39 -31.56 9.09
N THR A 560 9.71 -30.94 10.05
CA THR A 560 8.64 -31.60 10.81
C THR A 560 7.55 -32.10 9.86
N PRO A 561 7.20 -33.40 9.89
CA PRO A 561 6.10 -33.95 9.10
C PRO A 561 4.77 -33.30 9.47
N ALA A 562 3.87 -33.14 8.52
CA ALA A 562 2.51 -32.68 8.75
C ALA A 562 1.54 -33.59 8.01
N ASP A 563 0.48 -34.00 8.69
CA ASP A 563 -0.64 -34.66 8.02
C ASP A 563 -1.42 -33.61 7.21
N THR A 564 -1.21 -33.67 5.92
CA THR A 564 -1.82 -32.78 4.94
C THR A 564 -2.87 -33.51 4.07
N SER A 565 -3.12 -34.78 4.35
CA SER A 565 -4.15 -35.60 3.66
C SER A 565 -5.57 -35.07 3.93
N MET A 566 -6.51 -35.51 3.11
CA MET A 566 -7.94 -35.24 3.25
C MET A 566 -8.68 -36.55 2.98
N THR A 567 -9.64 -36.89 3.82
CA THR A 567 -10.44 -38.10 3.54
C THR A 567 -11.21 -37.96 2.23
N LEU A 568 -11.40 -39.06 1.52
CA LEU A 568 -12.13 -39.11 0.24
C LEU A 568 -13.53 -38.54 0.38
N GLU A 569 -14.22 -38.87 1.46
CA GLU A 569 -15.55 -38.36 1.77
C GLU A 569 -15.55 -36.81 1.88
N THR A 570 -14.59 -36.26 2.63
CA THR A 570 -14.47 -34.80 2.78
C THR A 570 -14.14 -34.15 1.44
N LEU A 571 -13.21 -34.72 0.68
CA LEU A 571 -12.82 -34.21 -0.63
C LEU A 571 -14.01 -34.16 -1.59
N GLN A 572 -14.75 -35.26 -1.71
CA GLN A 572 -15.93 -35.33 -2.60
C GLN A 572 -17.04 -34.39 -2.16
N ARG A 573 -17.32 -34.30 -0.87
CA ARG A 573 -18.31 -33.38 -0.31
C ARG A 573 -17.94 -31.93 -0.62
N LEU A 574 -16.71 -31.51 -0.35
CA LEU A 574 -16.23 -30.16 -0.63
C LEU A 574 -16.25 -29.86 -2.13
N ALA A 575 -15.79 -30.78 -2.96
CA ALA A 575 -15.85 -30.65 -4.41
C ALA A 575 -17.29 -30.48 -4.90
N GLY A 576 -18.24 -31.23 -4.36
CA GLY A 576 -19.67 -31.07 -4.66
C GLY A 576 -20.20 -29.68 -4.31
N GLN A 577 -19.83 -29.15 -3.14
CA GLN A 577 -20.20 -27.80 -2.71
C GLN A 577 -19.58 -26.71 -3.61
N MET A 578 -18.33 -26.88 -4.01
CA MET A 578 -17.59 -25.94 -4.87
C MET A 578 -18.16 -25.84 -6.28
N HIS A 579 -18.75 -26.93 -6.79
CA HIS A 579 -19.28 -26.96 -8.16
C HIS A 579 -20.82 -26.81 -8.22
N ALA A 580 -21.48 -26.61 -7.07
CA ALA A 580 -22.90 -26.25 -7.02
C ALA A 580 -23.03 -24.76 -7.40
N LEU A 581 -23.61 -24.51 -8.57
CA LEU A 581 -23.87 -23.16 -9.06
C LEU A 581 -25.18 -22.60 -8.50
N PRO A 582 -25.29 -21.27 -8.32
CA PRO A 582 -26.58 -20.64 -8.04
C PRO A 582 -27.59 -20.93 -9.14
N ALA A 583 -28.91 -20.96 -8.79
CA ALA A 583 -29.95 -21.09 -9.78
C ALA A 583 -29.86 -20.00 -10.84
N ASP A 584 -30.12 -20.34 -12.10
CA ASP A 584 -30.07 -19.43 -13.26
C ASP A 584 -28.68 -18.83 -13.59
N PHE A 585 -27.61 -19.33 -12.99
CA PHE A 585 -26.25 -18.87 -13.26
C PHE A 585 -25.68 -19.53 -14.54
N THR A 586 -25.37 -18.72 -15.55
CA THR A 586 -24.91 -19.21 -16.85
C THR A 586 -23.42 -18.95 -17.05
N LEU A 587 -22.62 -20.01 -17.06
CA LEU A 587 -21.17 -19.92 -17.28
C LEU A 587 -20.81 -19.76 -18.75
N HIS A 588 -19.66 -19.09 -19.00
CA HIS A 588 -19.03 -19.13 -20.32
C HIS A 588 -18.68 -20.59 -20.69
N PRO A 589 -18.92 -21.06 -21.94
CA PRO A 589 -18.75 -22.48 -22.29
C PRO A 589 -17.39 -23.09 -21.93
N ARG A 590 -16.30 -22.35 -22.06
CA ARG A 590 -14.97 -22.82 -21.68
C ARG A 590 -14.83 -22.99 -20.17
N VAL A 591 -15.47 -22.15 -19.35
CA VAL A 591 -15.45 -22.25 -17.89
C VAL A 591 -16.36 -23.39 -17.45
N LEU A 592 -17.54 -23.54 -18.07
CA LEU A 592 -18.43 -24.67 -17.84
C LEU A 592 -17.71 -26.00 -18.03
N LYS A 593 -16.96 -26.13 -19.13
CA LYS A 593 -16.16 -27.34 -19.39
C LYS A 593 -15.15 -27.65 -18.29
N ILE A 594 -14.47 -26.64 -17.75
CA ILE A 594 -13.53 -26.81 -16.63
C ILE A 594 -14.27 -27.32 -15.38
N TYR A 595 -15.45 -26.77 -15.10
CA TYR A 595 -16.27 -27.18 -13.95
C TYR A 595 -16.77 -28.61 -14.10
N GLU A 596 -17.27 -29.00 -15.30
CA GLU A 596 -17.66 -30.38 -15.63
C GLU A 596 -16.49 -31.37 -15.46
N ASP A 597 -15.28 -30.98 -15.90
CA ASP A 597 -14.11 -31.84 -15.76
C ASP A 597 -13.69 -31.97 -14.30
N ARG A 598 -13.79 -30.92 -13.48
CA ARG A 598 -13.54 -30.98 -12.04
C ARG A 598 -14.51 -31.90 -11.29
N VAL A 599 -15.77 -31.94 -11.72
CA VAL A 599 -16.73 -32.93 -11.18
C VAL A 599 -16.26 -34.38 -11.46
N LYS A 600 -15.75 -34.65 -12.66
CA LYS A 600 -15.17 -35.97 -13.01
C LYS A 600 -13.88 -36.25 -12.23
N MET A 601 -13.05 -35.23 -12.00
CA MET A 601 -11.84 -35.35 -11.16
C MET A 601 -12.21 -35.74 -9.72
N ALA A 602 -13.25 -35.13 -9.17
CA ALA A 602 -13.76 -35.47 -7.83
C ALA A 602 -14.33 -36.87 -7.73
N ALA A 603 -14.94 -37.38 -8.82
CA ALA A 603 -15.42 -38.77 -8.91
C ALA A 603 -14.29 -39.80 -9.11
N GLY A 604 -13.11 -39.36 -9.55
CA GLY A 604 -11.98 -40.24 -9.91
C GLY A 604 -12.03 -40.74 -11.37
N ASP A 605 -12.99 -40.23 -12.18
CA ASP A 605 -13.15 -40.59 -13.60
C ASP A 605 -12.14 -39.88 -14.50
N LEU A 606 -11.49 -38.84 -13.99
CA LEU A 606 -10.47 -38.03 -14.68
C LEU A 606 -9.32 -37.74 -13.72
N PRO A 607 -8.06 -37.92 -14.12
CA PRO A 607 -6.93 -37.42 -13.33
C PRO A 607 -7.07 -35.93 -13.08
N MET A 608 -6.70 -35.49 -11.86
CA MET A 608 -6.85 -34.10 -11.47
C MET A 608 -5.75 -33.18 -12.02
N ASP A 609 -6.19 -31.97 -12.37
CA ASP A 609 -5.30 -30.87 -12.77
C ASP A 609 -4.88 -30.00 -11.57
N TRP A 610 -3.99 -29.06 -11.84
CA TRP A 610 -3.47 -28.11 -10.87
C TRP A 610 -4.55 -27.21 -10.27
N GLY A 611 -5.51 -26.74 -11.09
CA GLY A 611 -6.56 -25.83 -10.63
C GLY A 611 -7.55 -26.53 -9.68
N PHE A 612 -7.81 -27.80 -9.91
CA PHE A 612 -8.62 -28.61 -8.98
C PHE A 612 -7.88 -28.84 -7.66
N ALA A 613 -6.64 -29.30 -7.71
CA ALA A 613 -5.84 -29.56 -6.51
C ALA A 613 -5.63 -28.30 -5.66
N GLU A 614 -5.37 -27.16 -6.29
CA GLU A 614 -5.28 -25.84 -5.65
C GLU A 614 -6.58 -25.48 -4.94
N THR A 615 -7.71 -25.58 -5.65
CA THR A 615 -9.04 -25.28 -5.10
C THR A 615 -9.37 -26.16 -3.89
N MET A 616 -9.02 -27.45 -3.95
CA MET A 616 -9.25 -28.39 -2.86
C MET A 616 -8.34 -28.13 -1.65
N ALA A 617 -7.10 -27.66 -1.87
CA ALA A 617 -6.22 -27.23 -0.77
C ALA A 617 -6.84 -26.06 0.02
N TYR A 618 -7.34 -25.05 -0.66
CA TYR A 618 -8.03 -23.92 -0.03
C TYR A 618 -9.34 -24.35 0.67
N ALA A 619 -10.15 -25.17 0.01
CA ALA A 619 -11.40 -25.66 0.57
C ALA A 619 -11.18 -26.44 1.87
N GLY A 620 -10.14 -27.29 1.90
CA GLY A 620 -9.77 -28.02 3.10
C GLY A 620 -9.31 -27.12 4.24
N LEU A 621 -8.48 -26.11 3.95
CA LEU A 621 -8.00 -25.17 4.96
C LEU A 621 -9.14 -24.32 5.54
N VAL A 622 -10.05 -23.81 4.70
CA VAL A 622 -11.24 -23.06 5.13
C VAL A 622 -12.14 -23.94 6.02
N GLN A 623 -12.36 -25.19 5.63
CA GLN A 623 -13.15 -26.16 6.42
C GLN A 623 -12.49 -26.46 7.78
N GLU A 624 -11.17 -26.43 7.86
CA GLU A 624 -10.39 -26.66 9.09
C GLU A 624 -10.24 -25.38 9.93
N GLY A 625 -10.85 -24.28 9.53
CA GLY A 625 -10.90 -23.03 10.29
C GLY A 625 -9.81 -22.02 9.97
N PHE A 626 -8.93 -22.28 9.00
CA PHE A 626 -7.96 -21.29 8.54
C PHE A 626 -8.59 -20.29 7.58
N SER A 627 -8.10 -19.06 7.62
CA SER A 627 -8.43 -18.07 6.59
C SER A 627 -7.47 -18.17 5.41
N VAL A 628 -7.95 -17.86 4.20
CA VAL A 628 -7.15 -17.81 2.98
C VAL A 628 -7.33 -16.45 2.32
N ARG A 629 -6.24 -15.73 2.16
CA ARG A 629 -6.17 -14.46 1.45
C ARG A 629 -5.27 -14.63 0.24
N LEU A 630 -5.86 -14.67 -0.96
CA LEU A 630 -5.19 -14.84 -2.23
C LEU A 630 -5.33 -13.56 -3.05
N VAL A 631 -4.21 -12.92 -3.36
CA VAL A 631 -4.18 -11.64 -4.07
C VAL A 631 -3.09 -11.61 -5.13
N GLY A 632 -3.28 -10.80 -6.15
CA GLY A 632 -2.33 -10.60 -7.24
C GLY A 632 -3.04 -10.06 -8.47
N GLN A 633 -2.32 -9.87 -9.54
CA GLN A 633 -2.86 -9.43 -10.83
C GLN A 633 -3.53 -10.62 -11.53
N ASP A 634 -4.77 -10.45 -11.99
CA ASP A 634 -5.59 -11.50 -12.65
C ASP A 634 -5.80 -12.79 -11.82
N THR A 635 -5.64 -12.70 -10.51
CA THR A 635 -5.61 -13.85 -9.58
C THR A 635 -6.97 -14.53 -9.43
N ARG A 636 -8.08 -13.79 -9.51
CA ARG A 636 -9.44 -14.35 -9.40
C ARG A 636 -9.73 -15.41 -10.47
N ARG A 637 -9.23 -15.22 -11.67
CA ARG A 637 -9.29 -16.17 -12.78
C ARG A 637 -8.07 -17.09 -12.83
N GLY A 638 -6.90 -16.58 -12.40
CA GLY A 638 -5.58 -17.08 -12.70
C GLY A 638 -5.11 -16.60 -14.09
N THR A 639 -3.90 -16.01 -14.14
CA THR A 639 -3.31 -15.49 -15.38
C THR A 639 -3.37 -16.50 -16.54
N PHE A 640 -3.16 -17.78 -16.23
CA PHE A 640 -3.13 -18.85 -17.23
C PHE A 640 -4.50 -19.55 -17.41
N PHE A 641 -5.61 -18.94 -17.01
CA PHE A 641 -6.95 -19.48 -17.19
C PHE A 641 -7.14 -20.86 -16.51
N HIS A 642 -6.61 -21.04 -15.32
CA HIS A 642 -6.58 -22.35 -14.63
C HIS A 642 -7.42 -22.37 -13.35
N ARG A 643 -7.50 -21.25 -12.63
CA ARG A 643 -8.07 -21.18 -11.27
C ARG A 643 -9.58 -21.03 -11.26
N HIS A 644 -10.10 -19.95 -11.80
CA HIS A 644 -11.52 -19.57 -11.74
C HIS A 644 -12.11 -19.63 -10.30
N ALA A 645 -11.39 -19.03 -9.34
CA ALA A 645 -11.86 -18.90 -7.96
C ALA A 645 -13.11 -18.01 -7.87
N THR A 646 -13.26 -17.06 -8.78
CA THR A 646 -14.48 -16.29 -9.02
C THR A 646 -14.96 -16.53 -10.44
N ILE A 647 -16.24 -16.86 -10.59
CA ILE A 647 -16.91 -17.10 -11.87
C ILE A 647 -17.93 -16.00 -12.15
N HIS A 648 -18.26 -15.82 -13.41
CA HIS A 648 -19.16 -14.76 -13.87
C HIS A 648 -20.32 -15.33 -14.65
N ASP A 649 -21.50 -14.80 -14.39
CA ASP A 649 -22.69 -15.05 -15.20
C ASP A 649 -22.59 -14.26 -16.51
N VAL A 650 -22.67 -14.95 -17.65
CA VAL A 650 -22.51 -14.30 -18.96
C VAL A 650 -23.72 -13.46 -19.38
N LYS A 651 -24.86 -13.58 -18.71
CA LYS A 651 -26.07 -12.82 -19.01
C LYS A 651 -26.19 -11.56 -18.18
N THR A 652 -25.81 -11.63 -16.91
CA THR A 652 -26.02 -10.56 -15.94
C THR A 652 -24.74 -9.85 -15.52
N GLY A 653 -23.57 -10.47 -15.76
CA GLY A 653 -22.27 -10.00 -15.25
C GLY A 653 -22.08 -10.26 -13.74
N ALA A 654 -23.04 -10.85 -13.06
CA ALA A 654 -22.92 -11.21 -11.66
C ALA A 654 -21.73 -12.14 -11.41
N ASN A 655 -21.07 -11.99 -10.28
CA ASN A 655 -19.95 -12.87 -9.91
C ASN A 655 -20.30 -13.75 -8.71
N TYR A 656 -19.67 -14.92 -8.67
CA TYR A 656 -19.83 -15.89 -7.61
C TYR A 656 -18.48 -16.49 -7.24
N THR A 657 -18.21 -16.58 -5.94
CA THR A 657 -16.94 -17.15 -5.43
C THR A 657 -17.28 -18.33 -4.53
N PRO A 658 -17.25 -19.58 -5.06
CA PRO A 658 -17.71 -20.77 -4.32
C PRO A 658 -17.07 -20.96 -2.96
N LEU A 659 -15.75 -20.76 -2.84
CA LEU A 659 -14.99 -20.92 -1.58
C LEU A 659 -15.52 -20.06 -0.42
N ARG A 660 -16.17 -18.94 -0.70
CA ARG A 660 -16.80 -18.08 0.32
C ARG A 660 -18.02 -18.69 0.97
N HIS A 661 -18.60 -19.70 0.34
CA HIS A 661 -19.84 -20.33 0.78
C HIS A 661 -19.63 -21.66 1.54
N LEU A 662 -18.37 -22.06 1.72
CA LEU A 662 -18.01 -23.28 2.49
C LEU A 662 -18.16 -23.09 3.99
N ASP A 663 -18.11 -21.87 4.47
CA ASP A 663 -18.18 -21.48 5.87
C ASP A 663 -19.37 -20.53 6.08
N ALA A 664 -20.01 -20.58 7.24
CA ALA A 664 -21.03 -19.62 7.66
C ALA A 664 -20.44 -18.20 7.76
N ASP A 665 -19.16 -18.09 8.09
CA ASP A 665 -18.37 -16.87 8.04
C ASP A 665 -17.75 -16.68 6.63
N LYS A 666 -18.43 -15.90 5.79
CA LYS A 666 -18.04 -15.61 4.41
C LYS A 666 -16.71 -14.85 4.27
N HIS A 667 -16.07 -14.49 5.36
CA HIS A 667 -14.81 -13.73 5.37
C HIS A 667 -13.57 -14.61 5.31
N ARG A 668 -13.64 -15.92 5.57
CA ARG A 668 -12.48 -16.82 5.60
C ARG A 668 -11.77 -16.99 4.27
N PHE A 669 -12.43 -16.86 3.15
CA PHE A 669 -11.78 -16.87 1.82
C PHE A 669 -11.91 -15.52 1.13
N VAL A 670 -10.76 -14.89 0.91
CA VAL A 670 -10.66 -13.62 0.18
C VAL A 670 -9.81 -13.85 -1.06
N VAL A 671 -10.33 -13.46 -2.22
CA VAL A 671 -9.59 -13.42 -3.48
C VAL A 671 -9.83 -12.07 -4.16
N ASN A 672 -8.74 -11.34 -4.46
CA ASN A 672 -8.83 -10.03 -5.11
C ASN A 672 -7.79 -9.90 -6.22
N ASP A 673 -8.24 -9.38 -7.36
CA ASP A 673 -7.31 -8.81 -8.34
C ASP A 673 -6.82 -7.47 -7.80
N THR A 674 -5.52 -7.26 -7.81
CA THR A 674 -4.87 -6.05 -7.29
C THR A 674 -4.73 -4.99 -8.38
N LEU A 675 -4.41 -3.78 -7.97
CA LEU A 675 -3.87 -2.80 -8.91
C LEU A 675 -2.50 -3.27 -9.45
N LEU A 676 -2.03 -2.65 -10.53
CA LEU A 676 -0.74 -2.99 -11.15
C LEU A 676 0.42 -2.37 -10.33
N SER A 677 0.69 -2.99 -9.19
CA SER A 677 1.77 -2.65 -8.27
C SER A 677 2.29 -3.94 -7.63
N GLU A 678 3.56 -4.17 -7.66
CA GLU A 678 4.22 -5.27 -6.98
C GLU A 678 4.72 -4.83 -5.59
N GLU A 679 5.36 -3.66 -5.50
CA GLU A 679 6.01 -3.18 -4.28
C GLU A 679 5.01 -2.87 -3.18
N GLY A 680 4.03 -2.01 -3.45
CA GLY A 680 3.01 -1.61 -2.48
C GLY A 680 2.14 -2.80 -2.04
N VAL A 681 1.76 -3.65 -2.99
CA VAL A 681 0.93 -4.84 -2.72
C VAL A 681 1.69 -5.87 -1.89
N LEU A 682 2.92 -6.22 -2.27
CA LEU A 682 3.72 -7.19 -1.51
C LEU A 682 4.05 -6.68 -0.11
N GLY A 683 4.34 -5.38 0.04
CA GLY A 683 4.54 -4.76 1.35
C GLY A 683 3.31 -4.86 2.24
N PHE A 684 2.12 -4.65 1.68
CA PHE A 684 0.85 -4.82 2.38
C PHE A 684 0.65 -6.27 2.85
N GLU A 685 0.83 -7.23 1.96
CA GLU A 685 0.64 -8.66 2.29
C GLU A 685 1.67 -9.16 3.31
N TYR A 686 2.90 -8.64 3.28
CA TYR A 686 3.87 -8.88 4.35
C TYR A 686 3.35 -8.36 5.69
N GLY A 687 2.89 -7.13 5.74
CA GLY A 687 2.31 -6.53 6.95
C GLY A 687 1.12 -7.33 7.49
N TYR A 688 0.25 -7.79 6.60
CA TYR A 688 -0.88 -8.66 6.94
C TYR A 688 -0.40 -9.97 7.56
N SER A 689 0.51 -10.69 6.88
CA SER A 689 1.01 -12.00 7.31
C SER A 689 1.80 -11.98 8.62
N THR A 690 2.52 -10.89 8.93
CA THR A 690 3.22 -10.71 10.21
C THR A 690 2.26 -10.40 11.38
N THR A 691 0.99 -10.15 11.08
CA THR A 691 -0.02 -9.79 12.08
C THR A 691 -1.02 -10.91 12.31
N ASP A 692 -1.32 -11.72 11.28
CA ASP A 692 -2.27 -12.83 11.36
C ASP A 692 -1.64 -14.16 10.92
N PRO A 693 -1.17 -14.99 11.86
CA PRO A 693 -0.57 -16.29 11.56
C PRO A 693 -1.58 -17.40 11.20
N ASP A 694 -2.87 -17.19 11.44
CA ASP A 694 -3.93 -18.17 11.12
C ASP A 694 -4.53 -17.96 9.72
N SER A 695 -4.03 -16.95 9.01
CA SER A 695 -4.35 -16.72 7.61
C SER A 695 -3.23 -17.23 6.69
N LEU A 696 -3.59 -18.04 5.70
CA LEU A 696 -2.75 -18.29 4.54
C LEU A 696 -2.78 -17.05 3.64
N VAL A 697 -1.76 -16.25 3.72
CA VAL A 697 -1.61 -15.03 2.91
C VAL A 697 -0.78 -15.36 1.69
N ILE A 698 -1.36 -15.19 0.50
CA ILE A 698 -0.71 -15.50 -0.79
C ILE A 698 -0.69 -14.24 -1.65
N TRP A 699 0.50 -13.85 -2.05
CA TRP A 699 0.70 -12.92 -3.16
C TRP A 699 1.14 -13.68 -4.41
N GLU A 700 0.40 -13.52 -5.50
CA GLU A 700 0.70 -14.11 -6.81
C GLU A 700 1.18 -13.05 -7.78
N ALA A 701 2.40 -13.17 -8.27
CA ALA A 701 2.88 -12.38 -9.39
C ALA A 701 2.16 -12.80 -10.69
N GLN A 702 1.88 -11.87 -11.59
CA GLN A 702 1.30 -12.22 -12.89
C GLN A 702 2.23 -13.14 -13.70
N PHE A 703 3.51 -12.78 -13.76
CA PHE A 703 4.65 -13.62 -14.07
C PHE A 703 5.71 -13.45 -12.98
N GLY A 704 6.42 -14.51 -12.66
CA GLY A 704 7.46 -14.45 -11.63
C GLY A 704 8.57 -13.44 -11.93
N ASP A 705 8.76 -13.13 -13.21
CA ASP A 705 9.70 -12.12 -13.69
C ASP A 705 9.47 -10.74 -13.05
N PHE A 706 8.22 -10.38 -12.77
CA PHE A 706 7.85 -9.05 -12.22
C PHE A 706 8.15 -8.91 -10.73
N VAL A 707 8.54 -9.97 -10.05
CA VAL A 707 8.89 -9.95 -8.62
C VAL A 707 10.00 -8.94 -8.30
N ASN A 708 10.86 -8.62 -9.27
CA ASN A 708 11.94 -7.64 -9.09
C ASN A 708 11.43 -6.20 -8.86
N GLY A 709 10.19 -5.90 -9.23
CA GLY A 709 9.54 -4.63 -8.89
C GLY A 709 9.31 -4.45 -7.38
N ALA A 710 9.35 -5.55 -6.60
CA ALA A 710 9.18 -5.53 -5.14
C ALA A 710 10.44 -6.00 -4.39
N GLN A 711 11.63 -5.92 -5.00
CA GLN A 711 12.86 -6.48 -4.43
C GLN A 711 13.19 -5.90 -3.05
N VAL A 712 12.92 -4.62 -2.83
CA VAL A 712 13.15 -3.97 -1.53
C VAL A 712 12.32 -4.60 -0.40
N VAL A 713 11.10 -5.01 -0.67
CA VAL A 713 10.25 -5.71 0.32
C VAL A 713 10.83 -7.09 0.63
N ILE A 714 11.31 -7.80 -0.40
CA ILE A 714 11.93 -9.11 -0.24
C ILE A 714 13.19 -9.01 0.62
N ASP A 715 14.09 -8.09 0.30
CA ASP A 715 15.39 -7.96 0.98
C ASP A 715 15.25 -7.42 2.40
N GLN A 716 14.43 -6.38 2.58
CA GLN A 716 14.38 -5.65 3.84
C GLN A 716 13.41 -6.25 4.86
N PHE A 717 12.40 -6.98 4.41
CA PHE A 717 11.35 -7.51 5.29
C PHE A 717 11.27 -9.04 5.22
N ILE A 718 10.97 -9.63 4.07
CA ILE A 718 10.66 -11.06 3.96
C ILE A 718 11.87 -11.91 4.32
N ALA A 719 13.03 -11.65 3.73
CA ALA A 719 14.23 -12.44 3.93
C ALA A 719 14.92 -12.17 5.27
N SER A 720 14.88 -10.92 5.75
CA SER A 720 15.71 -10.45 6.86
C SER A 720 14.96 -10.05 8.12
N GLY A 721 13.63 -9.94 8.09
CA GLY A 721 12.83 -9.42 9.20
C GLY A 721 12.93 -10.27 10.47
N GLN A 722 13.02 -11.58 10.34
CA GLN A 722 13.22 -12.49 11.48
C GLN A 722 14.61 -12.28 12.11
N ALA A 723 15.66 -12.20 11.31
CA ALA A 723 17.04 -12.05 11.80
C ALA A 723 17.28 -10.68 12.44
N LYS A 724 16.72 -9.60 11.86
CA LYS A 724 16.86 -8.23 12.36
C LYS A 724 15.98 -7.96 13.57
N TRP A 725 14.71 -8.32 13.48
CA TRP A 725 13.65 -7.83 14.38
C TRP A 725 12.90 -8.94 15.13
N GLY A 726 13.20 -10.19 14.84
CA GLY A 726 12.46 -11.33 15.40
C GLY A 726 11.03 -11.45 14.86
N ARG A 727 10.72 -10.79 13.74
CA ARG A 727 9.37 -10.81 13.14
C ARG A 727 9.19 -12.03 12.26
N LEU A 728 8.26 -12.89 12.64
CA LEU A 728 7.86 -14.04 11.84
C LEU A 728 6.90 -13.62 10.73
N CYS A 729 6.96 -14.34 9.63
CA CYS A 729 6.13 -14.12 8.45
C CYS A 729 5.71 -15.45 7.86
N GLY A 730 4.42 -15.66 7.65
CA GLY A 730 3.86 -16.84 6.97
C GLY A 730 3.50 -16.60 5.51
N LEU A 731 3.93 -15.51 4.92
CA LEU A 731 3.60 -15.11 3.55
C LEU A 731 4.03 -16.20 2.54
N THR A 732 3.12 -16.50 1.62
CA THR A 732 3.37 -17.38 0.48
C THR A 732 3.44 -16.53 -0.79
N MET A 733 4.47 -16.73 -1.61
CA MET A 733 4.63 -16.05 -2.89
C MET A 733 4.50 -17.08 -4.03
N PHE A 734 3.55 -16.86 -4.94
CA PHE A 734 3.42 -17.63 -6.18
C PHE A 734 4.10 -16.89 -7.32
N LEU A 735 5.12 -17.51 -7.88
CA LEU A 735 5.95 -16.94 -8.92
C LEU A 735 5.91 -17.85 -10.17
N PRO A 736 5.05 -17.57 -11.16
CA PRO A 736 5.01 -18.35 -12.39
C PRO A 736 6.39 -18.40 -13.06
N HIS A 737 6.90 -19.63 -13.22
CA HIS A 737 8.26 -19.92 -13.65
C HIS A 737 8.26 -21.09 -14.65
N GLY A 738 9.05 -21.00 -15.68
CA GLY A 738 9.23 -22.02 -16.72
C GLY A 738 9.71 -21.42 -18.02
N PHE A 739 10.68 -22.04 -18.64
CA PHE A 739 11.30 -21.64 -19.91
C PHE A 739 10.52 -22.26 -21.07
N GLU A 740 9.63 -21.51 -21.69
CA GLU A 740 8.63 -21.98 -22.65
C GLU A 740 8.64 -21.19 -23.97
N GLY A 741 9.73 -20.49 -24.25
CA GLY A 741 9.89 -19.70 -25.48
C GLY A 741 9.10 -18.40 -25.51
N GLN A 742 8.74 -17.87 -24.33
CA GLN A 742 7.98 -16.63 -24.16
C GLN A 742 8.87 -15.38 -23.97
N GLY A 743 10.18 -15.51 -24.13
CA GLY A 743 11.16 -14.43 -24.03
C GLY A 743 11.64 -14.12 -22.60
N PRO A 744 12.45 -13.05 -22.46
CA PRO A 744 13.20 -12.80 -21.24
C PRO A 744 12.36 -12.34 -20.03
N GLU A 745 11.13 -11.89 -20.24
CA GLU A 745 10.32 -11.27 -19.18
C GLU A 745 9.07 -12.10 -18.80
N HIS A 746 8.99 -13.35 -19.32
CA HIS A 746 7.89 -14.26 -19.08
C HIS A 746 8.38 -15.69 -18.81
N SER A 747 9.57 -15.85 -18.22
CA SER A 747 10.22 -17.13 -18.06
C SER A 747 10.64 -17.44 -16.63
N SER A 748 11.18 -16.48 -15.89
CA SER A 748 11.87 -16.76 -14.64
C SER A 748 11.31 -16.01 -13.43
N GLY A 749 10.87 -16.75 -12.40
CA GLY A 749 10.65 -16.22 -11.05
C GLY A 749 11.96 -15.96 -10.27
N ARG A 750 13.10 -16.05 -10.92
CA ARG A 750 14.46 -15.75 -10.40
C ARG A 750 14.80 -16.50 -9.12
N PRO A 751 14.72 -17.84 -9.11
CA PRO A 751 15.00 -18.66 -7.92
C PRO A 751 16.39 -18.42 -7.35
N GLU A 752 17.39 -18.06 -8.17
CA GLU A 752 18.76 -17.71 -7.75
C GLU A 752 18.81 -16.58 -6.75
N ARG A 753 17.94 -15.57 -6.87
CA ARG A 753 17.89 -14.41 -5.97
C ARG A 753 17.36 -14.79 -4.60
N PHE A 754 16.31 -15.61 -4.55
CA PHE A 754 15.78 -16.13 -3.29
C PHE A 754 16.77 -17.07 -2.62
N LEU A 755 17.37 -17.99 -3.38
CA LEU A 755 18.34 -18.95 -2.84
C LEU A 755 19.59 -18.24 -2.29
N GLN A 756 20.01 -17.13 -2.91
CA GLN A 756 21.11 -16.31 -2.41
C GLN A 756 20.76 -15.65 -1.06
N LEU A 757 19.50 -15.28 -0.82
CA LEU A 757 19.02 -14.71 0.43
C LEU A 757 18.76 -15.76 1.54
N CYS A 758 18.86 -17.04 1.20
CA CYS A 758 18.57 -18.15 2.12
C CYS A 758 19.71 -18.37 3.11
N ALA A 759 19.42 -18.19 4.41
CA ALA A 759 20.34 -18.49 5.50
C ALA A 759 19.55 -18.79 6.79
N GLY A 760 20.07 -19.69 7.64
CA GLY A 760 19.48 -19.99 8.95
C GLY A 760 18.02 -20.49 8.89
N ASN A 761 17.62 -21.12 7.79
CA ASN A 761 16.26 -21.60 7.52
C ASN A 761 15.20 -20.48 7.52
N ASN A 762 15.55 -19.28 7.07
CA ASN A 762 14.71 -18.09 7.11
C ASN A 762 13.49 -18.13 6.16
N MET A 763 13.49 -19.00 5.16
CA MET A 763 12.38 -19.18 4.22
C MET A 763 12.39 -20.60 3.63
N GLN A 764 11.34 -20.94 2.87
CA GLN A 764 11.24 -22.18 2.08
C GLN A 764 11.17 -21.80 0.60
N VAL A 765 11.97 -22.46 -0.25
CA VAL A 765 11.92 -22.28 -1.72
C VAL A 765 11.53 -23.62 -2.34
N CYS A 766 10.36 -23.68 -2.96
CA CYS A 766 9.76 -24.90 -3.50
C CYS A 766 9.46 -24.78 -5.00
N VAL A 767 9.59 -25.89 -5.70
CA VAL A 767 9.30 -26.02 -7.14
C VAL A 767 8.41 -27.28 -7.33
N PRO A 768 7.12 -27.21 -7.01
CA PRO A 768 6.23 -28.36 -7.11
C PRO A 768 6.10 -28.82 -8.55
N SER A 769 6.13 -30.14 -8.78
CA SER A 769 6.08 -30.71 -10.13
C SER A 769 4.77 -31.43 -10.45
N THR A 770 3.88 -31.63 -9.45
CA THR A 770 2.56 -32.27 -9.65
C THR A 770 1.47 -31.55 -8.89
N PRO A 771 0.18 -31.71 -9.30
CA PRO A 771 -0.96 -31.15 -8.57
C PRO A 771 -1.02 -31.57 -7.09
N ALA A 772 -0.75 -32.82 -6.77
CA ALA A 772 -0.74 -33.31 -5.39
C ALA A 772 0.36 -32.65 -4.55
N GLN A 773 1.57 -32.47 -5.11
CA GLN A 773 2.64 -31.75 -4.43
C GLN A 773 2.23 -30.32 -4.09
N PHE A 774 1.56 -29.65 -5.00
CA PHE A 774 1.05 -28.30 -4.75
C PHE A 774 -0.01 -28.28 -3.63
N PHE A 775 -0.98 -29.20 -3.67
CA PHE A 775 -2.00 -29.39 -2.62
C PHE A 775 -1.36 -29.56 -1.25
N HIS A 776 -0.45 -30.52 -1.11
CA HIS A 776 0.19 -30.84 0.15
C HIS A 776 1.11 -29.72 0.65
N MET A 777 1.83 -29.05 -0.24
CA MET A 777 2.71 -27.92 0.09
C MET A 777 1.92 -26.78 0.72
N ILE A 778 0.80 -26.37 0.11
CA ILE A 778 -0.05 -25.31 0.60
C ILE A 778 -0.65 -25.65 1.97
N ARG A 779 -1.15 -26.86 2.13
CA ARG A 779 -1.70 -27.29 3.43
C ARG A 779 -0.61 -27.41 4.49
N ARG A 780 0.59 -27.89 4.14
CA ARG A 780 1.74 -27.98 5.04
C ARG A 780 2.09 -26.61 5.63
N GLN A 781 2.01 -25.53 4.85
CA GLN A 781 2.31 -24.16 5.29
C GLN A 781 1.46 -23.75 6.50
N MET A 782 0.22 -24.20 6.57
CA MET A 782 -0.71 -23.84 7.65
C MET A 782 -0.77 -24.90 8.76
N LYS A 783 -0.67 -26.18 8.43
CA LYS A 783 -0.85 -27.28 9.38
C LYS A 783 0.33 -27.46 10.36
N ARG A 784 1.51 -27.00 10.01
CA ARG A 784 2.65 -26.98 10.95
C ARG A 784 2.57 -25.79 11.90
N SER A 785 3.06 -25.97 13.11
CA SER A 785 3.27 -24.88 14.08
C SER A 785 4.56 -24.11 13.77
N LEU A 786 4.72 -23.74 12.49
CA LEU A 786 5.85 -23.00 11.94
C LEU A 786 5.34 -21.98 10.93
N ARG A 787 5.79 -20.73 11.05
CA ARG A 787 5.49 -19.70 10.06
C ARG A 787 6.79 -19.12 9.51
N LEU A 788 7.13 -19.57 8.30
CA LEU A 788 8.24 -19.06 7.50
C LEU A 788 7.71 -18.66 6.13
N PRO A 789 8.31 -17.67 5.46
CA PRO A 789 7.98 -17.35 4.07
C PRO A 789 8.11 -18.59 3.17
N LEU A 790 7.11 -18.79 2.30
CA LEU A 790 7.09 -19.86 1.32
C LEU A 790 7.14 -19.27 -0.08
N ILE A 791 8.24 -19.50 -0.77
CA ILE A 791 8.47 -19.04 -2.15
C ILE A 791 8.23 -20.22 -3.08
N VAL A 792 7.25 -20.10 -3.96
CA VAL A 792 6.82 -21.18 -4.85
C VAL A 792 7.04 -20.78 -6.30
N MET A 793 7.89 -21.50 -6.98
CA MET A 793 8.01 -21.42 -8.45
C MET A 793 6.83 -22.19 -9.05
N THR A 794 5.75 -21.47 -9.34
CA THR A 794 4.50 -22.06 -9.86
C THR A 794 4.60 -22.36 -11.34
N PRO A 795 3.97 -23.44 -11.83
CA PRO A 795 4.06 -23.83 -13.21
C PRO A 795 3.21 -22.95 -14.14
N LYS A 796 3.56 -22.98 -15.42
CA LYS A 796 2.78 -22.39 -16.52
C LYS A 796 2.24 -23.48 -17.46
N SER A 797 3.08 -24.05 -18.31
CA SER A 797 2.64 -25.12 -19.25
C SER A 797 2.25 -26.42 -18.55
N LEU A 798 2.88 -26.73 -17.39
CA LEU A 798 2.49 -27.91 -16.62
C LEU A 798 1.05 -27.90 -16.13
N LEU A 799 0.43 -26.74 -16.04
CA LEU A 799 -0.99 -26.60 -15.71
C LEU A 799 -1.91 -27.41 -16.63
N ARG A 800 -1.44 -27.74 -17.85
CA ARG A 800 -2.16 -28.52 -18.87
C ARG A 800 -1.36 -29.66 -19.45
N HIS A 801 -0.22 -30.00 -18.85
CA HIS A 801 0.63 -31.07 -19.35
C HIS A 801 0.01 -32.43 -19.04
N LYS A 802 -0.06 -33.33 -20.04
CA LYS A 802 -0.74 -34.63 -19.91
C LYS A 802 -0.17 -35.55 -18.84
N LEU A 803 1.13 -35.46 -18.58
CA LEU A 803 1.84 -36.26 -17.56
C LEU A 803 1.87 -35.55 -16.20
N SER A 804 1.58 -34.25 -16.12
CA SER A 804 1.57 -33.49 -14.88
C SER A 804 0.17 -33.48 -14.26
N VAL A 805 -0.27 -34.65 -13.85
CA VAL A 805 -1.58 -34.91 -13.24
C VAL A 805 -1.40 -35.71 -11.95
N SER A 806 -2.46 -35.78 -11.15
CA SER A 806 -2.48 -36.57 -9.91
C SER A 806 -3.79 -37.36 -9.78
N HIS A 807 -3.86 -38.33 -8.88
CA HIS A 807 -5.05 -39.12 -8.58
C HIS A 807 -5.59 -38.79 -7.19
N LEU A 808 -6.83 -39.17 -6.91
CA LEU A 808 -7.44 -38.93 -5.60
C LEU A 808 -6.65 -39.53 -4.44
N ASP A 809 -6.05 -40.70 -4.67
CA ASP A 809 -5.20 -41.40 -3.67
C ASP A 809 -3.98 -40.54 -3.26
N ASP A 810 -3.43 -39.78 -4.20
CA ASP A 810 -2.30 -38.89 -3.90
C ASP A 810 -2.67 -37.80 -2.87
N LEU A 811 -3.96 -37.36 -2.82
CA LEU A 811 -4.44 -36.36 -1.87
C LEU A 811 -4.95 -36.97 -0.57
N THR A 812 -5.44 -38.20 -0.63
CA THR A 812 -6.05 -38.86 0.53
C THR A 812 -5.04 -39.61 1.37
N ASN A 813 -3.97 -40.10 0.77
CA ASN A 813 -2.91 -40.92 1.43
C ASN A 813 -1.51 -40.31 1.27
N GLY A 814 -1.37 -39.21 0.53
CA GLY A 814 -0.10 -38.55 0.25
C GLY A 814 0.30 -37.51 1.30
N GLN A 815 1.48 -36.97 1.11
CA GLN A 815 2.02 -35.82 1.83
C GLN A 815 3.02 -35.07 0.94
N PHE A 816 3.41 -33.86 1.31
CA PHE A 816 4.46 -33.19 0.57
C PHE A 816 5.79 -33.90 0.66
N GLN A 817 6.34 -34.28 -0.48
CA GLN A 817 7.66 -34.88 -0.62
C GLN A 817 8.66 -33.79 -1.02
N MET A 818 9.65 -33.53 -0.19
CA MET A 818 10.70 -32.55 -0.48
C MET A 818 11.59 -32.95 -1.65
N LEU A 819 11.63 -34.25 -1.93
CA LEU A 819 12.31 -34.87 -3.05
C LEU A 819 11.51 -36.10 -3.49
N ILE A 820 11.29 -36.28 -4.79
CA ILE A 820 10.61 -37.40 -5.39
C ILE A 820 11.67 -38.21 -6.16
N GLY A 821 11.85 -39.47 -5.79
CA GLY A 821 12.76 -40.39 -6.45
C GLY A 821 12.29 -40.78 -7.85
N GLU A 822 13.05 -41.72 -8.46
CA GLU A 822 12.67 -42.31 -9.75
C GLU A 822 11.31 -43.01 -9.67
N THR A 823 10.45 -42.71 -10.62
CA THR A 823 9.08 -43.26 -10.67
C THR A 823 8.95 -44.52 -11.51
N GLU A 824 9.89 -44.75 -12.41
CA GLU A 824 9.91 -45.99 -13.20
C GLU A 824 10.69 -47.10 -12.49
N LYS A 825 10.31 -48.37 -12.74
CA LYS A 825 10.99 -49.52 -12.16
C LYS A 825 12.29 -49.78 -12.92
N LEU A 826 13.39 -49.13 -12.53
CA LEU A 826 14.71 -49.36 -13.04
C LEU A 826 15.42 -50.45 -12.22
N ASP A 827 16.31 -51.20 -12.88
CA ASP A 827 17.26 -52.09 -12.21
C ASP A 827 18.37 -51.24 -11.59
N ALA A 828 18.37 -51.10 -10.27
CA ALA A 828 19.30 -50.24 -9.55
C ALA A 828 20.78 -50.58 -9.83
N ALA A 829 21.08 -51.86 -10.11
CA ALA A 829 22.43 -52.30 -10.43
C ALA A 829 22.90 -51.83 -11.82
N LYS A 830 21.99 -51.48 -12.71
CA LYS A 830 22.30 -50.99 -14.06
C LYS A 830 22.38 -49.50 -14.18
N VAL A 831 21.86 -48.76 -13.19
CA VAL A 831 21.87 -47.27 -13.20
C VAL A 831 23.32 -46.81 -13.01
N LYS A 832 23.79 -46.02 -13.97
CA LYS A 832 25.14 -45.41 -13.98
C LYS A 832 25.14 -43.93 -13.63
N ARG A 833 23.99 -43.24 -13.89
CA ARG A 833 23.85 -41.82 -13.71
C ARG A 833 22.56 -41.52 -12.95
N ILE A 834 22.63 -40.56 -12.02
CA ILE A 834 21.47 -39.96 -11.35
C ILE A 834 21.38 -38.51 -11.79
N VAL A 835 20.27 -38.14 -12.42
CA VAL A 835 19.97 -36.75 -12.83
C VAL A 835 19.01 -36.16 -11.81
N PHE A 836 19.48 -35.15 -11.08
CA PHE A 836 18.63 -34.33 -10.22
C PHE A 836 18.16 -33.10 -11.00
N CYS A 837 16.90 -32.78 -10.88
CA CYS A 837 16.28 -31.61 -11.52
C CYS A 837 15.15 -31.02 -10.67
N ALA A 838 14.59 -29.89 -11.08
CA ALA A 838 13.40 -29.30 -10.47
C ALA A 838 12.45 -28.78 -11.55
N GLY A 839 11.15 -28.86 -11.28
CA GLY A 839 10.11 -28.28 -12.13
C GLY A 839 9.92 -28.97 -13.49
N ARG A 840 9.64 -28.16 -14.50
CA ARG A 840 9.16 -28.59 -15.83
C ARG A 840 10.15 -29.48 -16.58
N VAL A 841 11.46 -29.21 -16.48
CA VAL A 841 12.49 -29.97 -17.22
C VAL A 841 12.45 -31.50 -16.93
N TYR A 842 11.91 -31.91 -15.80
CA TYR A 842 11.66 -33.32 -15.49
C TYR A 842 10.87 -34.03 -16.59
N TYR A 843 9.81 -33.39 -17.07
CA TYR A 843 8.93 -33.99 -18.08
C TYR A 843 9.62 -34.11 -19.44
N ASP A 844 10.43 -33.15 -19.81
CA ASP A 844 11.25 -33.25 -21.03
C ASP A 844 12.28 -34.39 -20.93
N LEU A 845 12.88 -34.56 -19.75
CA LEU A 845 13.86 -35.63 -19.49
C LEU A 845 13.23 -37.04 -19.55
N ILE A 846 12.07 -37.26 -18.91
CA ILE A 846 11.41 -38.56 -18.93
C ILE A 846 10.92 -38.94 -20.32
N GLU A 847 10.38 -37.96 -21.09
CA GLU A 847 9.95 -38.21 -22.46
C GLU A 847 11.14 -38.52 -23.38
N ALA A 848 12.25 -37.82 -23.25
CA ALA A 848 13.47 -38.09 -24.02
C ALA A 848 14.09 -39.44 -23.66
N ARG A 849 14.16 -39.76 -22.35
CA ARG A 849 14.63 -41.05 -21.86
C ARG A 849 13.82 -42.22 -22.40
N ALA A 850 12.47 -42.07 -22.38
CA ALA A 850 11.59 -43.08 -22.91
C ALA A 850 11.78 -43.32 -24.43
N LYS A 851 11.92 -42.22 -25.21
CA LYS A 851 12.23 -42.30 -26.65
C LYS A 851 13.53 -43.01 -26.93
N GLN A 852 14.56 -42.81 -26.10
CA GLN A 852 15.88 -43.45 -26.23
C GLN A 852 15.92 -44.84 -25.61
N GLN A 853 14.87 -45.28 -24.93
CA GLN A 853 14.80 -46.56 -24.20
C GLN A 853 15.96 -46.77 -23.19
N ARG A 854 16.36 -45.69 -22.53
CA ARG A 854 17.45 -45.68 -21.54
C ARG A 854 16.96 -46.22 -20.20
N ALA A 855 17.66 -47.21 -19.68
CA ALA A 855 17.42 -47.80 -18.36
C ALA A 855 18.59 -47.60 -17.37
N ASP A 856 19.60 -46.87 -17.80
CA ASP A 856 20.83 -46.64 -17.05
C ASP A 856 20.93 -45.24 -16.42
N VAL A 857 19.86 -44.45 -16.54
CA VAL A 857 19.75 -43.09 -16.01
C VAL A 857 18.51 -42.99 -15.13
N ALA A 858 18.69 -42.73 -13.84
CA ALA A 858 17.61 -42.40 -12.89
C ALA A 858 17.37 -40.86 -12.89
N ILE A 859 16.12 -40.45 -12.86
CA ILE A 859 15.72 -39.02 -12.85
C ILE A 859 14.97 -38.71 -11.57
N VAL A 860 15.48 -37.78 -10.77
CA VAL A 860 15.04 -37.45 -9.42
C VAL A 860 14.66 -35.99 -9.35
N ARG A 861 13.52 -35.68 -8.75
CA ARG A 861 13.01 -34.32 -8.61
C ARG A 861 13.26 -33.76 -7.23
N ILE A 862 13.88 -32.56 -7.14
CA ILE A 862 13.97 -31.83 -5.88
C ILE A 862 12.82 -30.83 -5.88
N GLU A 863 11.81 -31.05 -5.04
CA GLU A 863 10.61 -30.23 -4.92
C GLU A 863 10.81 -29.06 -3.94
N GLN A 864 11.76 -29.18 -3.01
CA GLN A 864 12.19 -28.13 -2.09
C GLN A 864 13.68 -27.88 -2.21
N LEU A 865 14.05 -26.74 -2.82
CA LEU A 865 15.44 -26.33 -2.99
C LEU A 865 16.07 -25.84 -1.68
N TYR A 866 15.26 -25.19 -0.83
CA TYR A 866 15.70 -24.71 0.47
C TYR A 866 14.56 -24.76 1.50
N PRO A 867 14.82 -25.13 2.77
CA PRO A 867 16.04 -25.79 3.23
C PRO A 867 16.30 -27.09 2.45
N PHE A 868 17.59 -27.40 2.22
CA PHE A 868 17.96 -28.52 1.36
C PHE A 868 17.66 -29.88 2.01
N PRO A 869 16.93 -30.80 1.34
CA PRO A 869 16.51 -32.08 1.90
C PRO A 869 17.64 -33.13 1.88
N ARG A 870 18.66 -32.93 2.71
CA ARG A 870 19.88 -33.71 2.75
C ARG A 870 19.63 -35.24 2.86
N ALA A 871 18.83 -35.64 3.85
CA ALA A 871 18.59 -37.05 4.10
C ALA A 871 17.93 -37.76 2.89
N ASN A 872 16.98 -37.07 2.23
CA ASN A 872 16.34 -37.58 1.03
C ASN A 872 17.33 -37.68 -0.14
N TYR A 873 18.19 -36.65 -0.29
CA TYR A 873 19.23 -36.66 -1.31
C TYR A 873 20.22 -37.84 -1.12
N GLU A 874 20.77 -38.02 0.09
CA GLU A 874 21.67 -39.12 0.43
C GLU A 874 21.02 -40.51 0.21
N ALA A 875 19.73 -40.64 0.53
CA ALA A 875 18.96 -41.86 0.29
C ALA A 875 18.84 -42.19 -1.21
N GLN A 876 18.70 -41.19 -2.08
CA GLN A 876 18.67 -41.42 -3.53
C GLN A 876 20.04 -41.84 -4.09
N ILE A 877 21.13 -41.28 -3.57
CA ILE A 877 22.47 -41.73 -3.95
C ILE A 877 22.68 -43.21 -3.55
N ALA A 878 22.31 -43.56 -2.32
CA ALA A 878 22.45 -44.93 -1.81
C ALA A 878 21.57 -45.93 -2.56
N ALA A 879 20.45 -45.52 -3.15
CA ALA A 879 19.55 -46.37 -3.90
C ALA A 879 20.19 -46.92 -5.20
N TYR A 880 21.24 -46.26 -5.71
CA TYR A 880 21.92 -46.64 -6.98
C TYR A 880 23.42 -46.79 -6.77
N PRO A 881 23.88 -47.88 -6.18
CA PRO A 881 25.29 -48.08 -5.73
C PRO A 881 26.32 -48.07 -6.85
N ASN A 882 25.92 -48.33 -8.10
CA ASN A 882 26.78 -48.31 -9.28
C ASN A 882 26.76 -47.00 -10.06
N ALA A 883 25.94 -46.05 -9.65
CA ALA A 883 25.87 -44.73 -10.28
C ALA A 883 26.98 -43.83 -9.75
N LYS A 884 28.01 -43.60 -10.58
CA LYS A 884 29.12 -42.72 -10.24
C LYS A 884 28.97 -41.29 -10.76
N GLU A 885 28.05 -41.08 -11.69
CA GLU A 885 27.75 -39.77 -12.23
C GLU A 885 26.50 -39.20 -11.58
N VAL A 886 26.64 -38.07 -10.87
CA VAL A 886 25.53 -37.30 -10.31
C VAL A 886 25.47 -35.99 -11.06
N LEU A 887 24.35 -35.72 -11.69
CA LEU A 887 24.18 -34.56 -12.56
C LEU A 887 23.03 -33.68 -12.08
N TRP A 888 23.26 -32.35 -12.03
CA TRP A 888 22.22 -31.36 -11.89
C TRP A 888 21.74 -30.87 -13.27
N CYS A 889 20.44 -30.95 -13.53
CA CYS A 889 19.83 -30.42 -14.75
C CYS A 889 18.83 -29.31 -14.41
N GLN A 890 18.97 -28.17 -15.07
CA GLN A 890 18.04 -27.04 -15.01
C GLN A 890 17.81 -26.44 -16.37
N GLU A 891 16.64 -25.85 -16.60
CA GLU A 891 16.31 -25.15 -17.86
C GLU A 891 16.79 -23.70 -17.92
N GLU A 892 17.22 -23.14 -16.80
CA GLU A 892 17.80 -21.82 -16.68
C GLU A 892 19.24 -21.79 -17.22
N PRO A 893 19.74 -20.60 -17.59
CA PRO A 893 21.15 -20.40 -17.88
C PRO A 893 22.07 -20.76 -16.70
N GLU A 894 23.31 -21.14 -16.97
CA GLU A 894 24.29 -21.56 -15.95
C GLU A 894 24.45 -20.55 -14.80
N ASN A 895 24.46 -19.24 -15.10
CA ASN A 895 24.58 -18.17 -14.11
C ASN A 895 23.28 -17.84 -13.37
N GLN A 896 22.19 -18.51 -13.68
CA GLN A 896 20.86 -18.31 -13.11
C GLN A 896 20.32 -19.64 -12.57
N GLY A 897 19.09 -19.62 -12.05
CA GLY A 897 18.50 -20.82 -11.49
C GLY A 897 19.17 -21.26 -10.19
N ALA A 898 19.09 -22.55 -9.90
CA ALA A 898 19.55 -23.11 -8.63
C ALA A 898 21.04 -23.49 -8.62
N TRP A 899 21.65 -23.72 -9.78
CA TRP A 899 22.97 -24.35 -9.88
C TRP A 899 24.04 -23.78 -8.95
N TYR A 900 24.32 -22.47 -9.04
CA TYR A 900 25.35 -21.86 -8.21
C TYR A 900 25.03 -21.88 -6.71
N GLN A 901 23.76 -21.92 -6.37
CA GLN A 901 23.30 -21.85 -4.99
C GLN A 901 23.19 -23.22 -4.31
N ILE A 902 23.12 -24.32 -5.08
CA ILE A 902 23.01 -25.67 -4.51
C ILE A 902 24.21 -26.59 -4.80
N LYS A 903 25.07 -26.29 -5.79
CA LYS A 903 26.18 -27.15 -6.18
C LYS A 903 27.10 -27.54 -5.00
N HIS A 904 27.35 -26.63 -4.08
CA HIS A 904 28.17 -26.92 -2.89
C HIS A 904 27.48 -27.92 -1.97
N ARG A 905 26.14 -27.90 -1.88
CA ARG A 905 25.36 -28.87 -1.09
C ARG A 905 25.33 -30.22 -1.78
N LEU A 906 25.13 -30.27 -3.09
CA LEU A 906 25.20 -31.50 -3.86
C LEU A 906 26.56 -32.17 -3.69
N ARG A 907 27.67 -31.41 -3.80
CA ARG A 907 29.04 -31.94 -3.65
C ARG A 907 29.36 -32.38 -2.22
N ALA A 908 28.91 -31.65 -1.22
CA ALA A 908 29.23 -31.92 0.19
C ALA A 908 28.71 -33.27 0.69
N TYR A 909 27.72 -33.85 0.02
CA TYR A 909 27.07 -35.09 0.42
C TYR A 909 27.35 -36.23 -0.58
N LEU A 910 28.31 -36.06 -1.49
CA LEU A 910 28.80 -37.10 -2.39
C LEU A 910 30.11 -37.68 -1.86
N ALA A 911 30.29 -38.99 -2.06
CA ALA A 911 31.59 -39.63 -1.84
C ALA A 911 32.63 -39.12 -2.87
N ASP A 912 33.92 -39.33 -2.57
CA ASP A 912 35.03 -38.84 -3.40
C ASP A 912 35.08 -39.50 -4.79
N ASP A 913 34.52 -40.68 -4.93
CA ASP A 913 34.48 -41.46 -6.17
C ASP A 913 33.27 -41.13 -7.07
N HIS A 914 32.47 -40.11 -6.71
CA HIS A 914 31.39 -39.64 -7.53
C HIS A 914 31.78 -38.36 -8.29
N ASP A 915 31.45 -38.34 -9.57
CA ASP A 915 31.57 -37.16 -10.42
C ASP A 915 30.29 -36.28 -10.32
N LEU A 916 30.41 -35.01 -9.92
CA LEU A 916 29.33 -34.05 -9.99
C LEU A 916 29.38 -33.33 -11.35
N LEU A 917 28.31 -33.51 -12.13
CA LEU A 917 28.13 -32.92 -13.46
C LEU A 917 26.96 -31.95 -13.46
N TYR A 918 26.86 -31.12 -14.52
CA TYR A 918 25.69 -30.26 -14.71
C TYR A 918 25.30 -30.14 -16.19
N ALA A 919 24.02 -29.89 -16.44
CA ALA A 919 23.44 -29.60 -17.73
C ALA A 919 22.52 -28.37 -17.60
N THR A 920 22.90 -27.25 -18.25
CA THR A 920 22.21 -25.98 -18.21
C THR A 920 22.25 -25.32 -19.56
N ARG A 921 21.45 -24.30 -19.77
CA ARG A 921 21.69 -23.37 -20.88
C ARG A 921 23.01 -22.63 -20.67
N LYS A 922 23.58 -22.13 -21.76
CA LYS A 922 24.77 -21.27 -21.68
C LYS A 922 24.48 -20.02 -20.86
N GLY A 923 25.45 -19.57 -20.06
CA GLY A 923 25.34 -18.33 -19.28
C GLY A 923 24.90 -17.15 -20.13
N ASN A 924 23.91 -16.39 -19.62
CA ASN A 924 23.31 -15.27 -20.35
C ASN A 924 23.02 -14.12 -19.37
N SER A 925 23.14 -12.89 -19.88
CA SER A 925 22.78 -11.67 -19.14
C SER A 925 21.27 -11.43 -19.09
N THR A 926 20.49 -11.98 -20.03
CA THR A 926 19.02 -12.01 -19.97
C THR A 926 18.52 -13.30 -19.37
N THR A 927 17.29 -13.31 -18.87
CA THR A 927 16.69 -14.51 -18.28
C THR A 927 16.52 -15.63 -19.30
N ALA A 928 16.00 -15.29 -20.50
CA ALA A 928 15.73 -16.25 -21.55
C ALA A 928 15.96 -15.62 -22.93
N VAL A 929 16.11 -16.48 -23.94
CA VAL A 929 16.19 -16.04 -25.34
C VAL A 929 14.83 -15.62 -25.90
N GLY A 930 14.81 -14.62 -26.78
CA GLY A 930 13.57 -14.09 -27.36
C GLY A 930 13.04 -14.86 -28.56
N TYR A 931 13.84 -15.75 -29.17
CA TYR A 931 13.47 -16.49 -30.36
C TYR A 931 13.09 -17.94 -30.05
N LEU A 932 11.87 -18.33 -30.43
CA LEU A 932 11.36 -19.68 -30.14
C LEU A 932 12.25 -20.80 -30.71
N LYS A 933 12.80 -20.65 -31.90
CA LYS A 933 13.69 -21.67 -32.51
C LYS A 933 14.99 -21.83 -31.70
N VAL A 934 15.54 -20.72 -31.18
CA VAL A 934 16.74 -20.77 -30.35
C VAL A 934 16.41 -21.43 -29.03
N HIS A 935 15.27 -21.06 -28.43
CA HIS A 935 14.80 -21.71 -27.22
C HIS A 935 14.65 -23.22 -27.37
N GLN A 936 14.01 -23.69 -28.44
CA GLN A 936 13.83 -25.12 -28.72
C GLN A 936 15.16 -25.85 -28.87
N HIS A 937 16.09 -25.28 -29.62
CA HIS A 937 17.43 -25.83 -29.79
C HIS A 937 18.19 -25.94 -28.47
N GLU A 938 18.19 -24.87 -27.68
CA GLU A 938 18.85 -24.88 -26.35
C GLU A 938 18.19 -25.89 -25.41
N GLN A 939 16.87 -26.05 -25.45
CA GLN A 939 16.18 -27.03 -24.62
C GLN A 939 16.55 -28.47 -25.00
N GLU A 940 16.62 -28.77 -26.29
CA GLU A 940 17.09 -30.06 -26.80
C GLU A 940 18.53 -30.33 -26.36
N GLU A 941 19.41 -29.33 -26.41
CA GLU A 941 20.80 -29.45 -25.97
C GLU A 941 20.92 -29.75 -24.46
N VAL A 942 20.15 -29.05 -23.62
CA VAL A 942 20.11 -29.30 -22.16
C VAL A 942 19.67 -30.74 -21.85
N VAL A 943 18.58 -31.18 -22.47
CA VAL A 943 18.04 -32.53 -22.28
C VAL A 943 19.04 -33.59 -22.76
N ARG A 944 19.64 -33.39 -23.92
CA ARG A 944 20.68 -34.28 -24.45
C ARG A 944 21.89 -34.31 -23.53
N ALA A 945 22.39 -33.15 -23.07
CA ALA A 945 23.54 -33.10 -22.17
C ALA A 945 23.25 -33.80 -20.85
N ALA A 946 22.03 -33.70 -20.30
CA ALA A 946 21.65 -34.38 -19.07
C ALA A 946 21.65 -35.91 -19.22
N LEU A 947 21.19 -36.42 -20.36
CA LEU A 947 21.10 -37.88 -20.57
C LEU A 947 22.43 -38.47 -21.05
N ASP A 948 23.17 -37.85 -21.96
CA ASP A 948 24.31 -38.43 -22.68
C ASP A 948 25.67 -37.82 -22.35
N GLY A 949 25.73 -36.67 -21.74
CA GLY A 949 26.96 -35.92 -21.51
C GLY A 949 27.00 -35.26 -20.13
N GLY A 950 26.89 -33.97 -20.09
CA GLY A 950 27.05 -33.10 -18.92
C GLY A 950 28.44 -32.44 -18.91
N LEU A 951 28.54 -31.30 -18.26
CA LEU A 951 29.79 -30.58 -18.06
C LEU A 951 30.34 -30.95 -16.66
N PRO A 952 31.59 -31.28 -16.55
CA PRO A 952 32.20 -31.58 -15.25
C PRO A 952 32.32 -30.28 -14.45
N VAL A 953 32.06 -30.36 -13.14
CA VAL A 953 32.40 -29.28 -12.22
C VAL A 953 33.93 -29.26 -12.10
N ARG A 954 34.58 -28.35 -12.80
CA ARG A 954 36.03 -28.16 -12.65
C ARG A 954 36.31 -27.82 -11.20
N GLY A 955 37.10 -28.63 -10.53
CA GLY A 955 37.56 -28.37 -9.17
C GLY A 955 38.20 -26.97 -9.16
N GLY A 956 37.69 -26.08 -8.31
CA GLY A 956 38.34 -24.79 -8.12
C GLY A 956 39.75 -25.02 -7.64
N ALA A 957 40.72 -24.43 -8.35
CA ALA A 957 42.07 -24.32 -7.87
C ALA A 957 42.14 -23.33 -6.69
#